data_07a0b63d1ac68dc69ba4ee37bf2f20ce
#
_entry.id   07a0b63d1ac68dc69ba4ee37bf2f20ce
#
_cell.length_a   1.000
_cell.length_b   1.000
_cell.length_c   1.000
_cell.angle_alpha   90.00
_cell.angle_beta   90.00
_cell.angle_gamma   90.00
#
_symmetry.space_group_name_H-M   'P 1'
#
loop_
_entity.id
_entity.type
_entity.pdbx_description
1 polymer ?
#
loop_
_entity_poly.entity_id
_entity_poly.type
_entity_poly.pdbx_seq_one_letter_code
_entity_poly.pdbx_strand_id
1 'polypeptide(L)'
;MRRSAILPAIAIGFATFAPSVPVHAASSVPGLNSCPAPASYGSVHICSGEVPSWDGSSLDVDLTLPEPGTGNRHPLIVMLHGFANNKHEWESVSDDGDNRDKWHWNNHWFAEHGFYVINYTARGFFDDGPDRGDEPTTPAGVPVTCAGGRPGSACVPNGTIHLKSREFEVRDTQWLAALVAQAYPDLDPDQVAVTGGSYGGGESWLQAGQPVWNVNAFTTPAPNPPLPVLQLQVVIPKYPWTDLAYSLAPNGHPGPFDPTIYSSSQGDPNDPTDTGQGNPFGTPKFSYVFGFFDLGVIKGIFENGTTVTPSEEGPISLPTWAGRALFGDPYDFAGAEDPLVAKIRRGLTEFRGAFYQDEGWVAELQNREVAIFSISGWTDDLFPPVEAFRQFKYLKSLDRLWPVEVAVADVGHPRAQNPASEWHHLNVQAWGFLKEQIHGSHRQQTEAFSLPTICAPKSADPENVPIQRLTGRTPEDLSSGTLTVDYETPGHLLNRKVPADPFSFDLADPDNLKTDPAFGSAILGFSACRQSIAPATASSARYTGMSEQLDRPRIYVGLAHVDLTYTLAGANTATLNARVWDVAPDGTALLVTRGTYRIDAPRYDGLVQAIKLPLFGNQWTLEAGHRIRLDLTQVDYPTFLQSNSESAVITFPDAHLMLPTREATDLTMVGAALP
;
A
#
# COMPACT_ATOMS: atom_id res chain seq x y z
N MET A 1 -96.46 -29.58 6.90
CA MET A 1 -95.93 -28.81 5.79
C MET A 1 -94.73 -28.04 6.30
N ARG A 2 -93.52 -28.55 6.08
CA ARG A 2 -92.25 -27.85 6.44
C ARG A 2 -91.58 -27.49 5.13
N ARG A 3 -91.38 -26.21 4.91
CA ARG A 3 -90.57 -25.72 3.74
C ARG A 3 -89.12 -25.62 4.16
N SER A 4 -88.25 -26.33 3.47
CA SER A 4 -86.80 -26.20 3.61
C SER A 4 -86.34 -25.08 2.69
N ALA A 5 -85.60 -24.12 3.25
CA ALA A 5 -84.89 -23.06 2.50
C ALA A 5 -83.48 -23.52 2.21
N ILE A 6 -83.11 -23.50 0.95
CA ILE A 6 -81.71 -23.78 0.45
C ILE A 6 -80.99 -22.42 0.35
N LEU A 7 -79.88 -22.26 1.10
CA LEU A 7 -78.97 -21.15 0.97
C LEU A 7 -77.81 -21.54 -0.01
N PRO A 8 -77.42 -20.65 -0.93
CA PRO A 8 -76.29 -20.91 -1.77
C PRO A 8 -74.97 -20.56 -1.04
N ALA A 9 -74.03 -21.47 -1.04
CA ALA A 9 -72.68 -21.25 -0.53
C ALA A 9 -71.87 -20.38 -1.54
N ILE A 10 -71.43 -19.19 -1.11
CA ILE A 10 -70.49 -18.37 -1.85
C ILE A 10 -69.09 -18.88 -1.52
N ALA A 11 -68.40 -19.45 -2.48
CA ALA A 11 -66.98 -19.80 -2.42
C ALA A 11 -66.13 -18.55 -2.67
N ILE A 12 -65.54 -18.01 -1.60
CA ILE A 12 -64.52 -16.95 -1.70
C ILE A 12 -63.19 -17.63 -2.01
N GLY A 13 -62.76 -17.51 -3.27
CA GLY A 13 -61.41 -17.92 -3.68
C GLY A 13 -60.35 -16.92 -3.14
N PHE A 14 -59.54 -17.32 -2.18
CA PHE A 14 -58.37 -16.62 -1.82
C PHE A 14 -57.30 -16.84 -2.93
N ALA A 15 -57.08 -15.82 -3.77
CA ALA A 15 -55.92 -15.75 -4.60
C ALA A 15 -54.70 -15.47 -3.71
N THR A 16 -53.86 -16.43 -3.45
CA THR A 16 -52.56 -16.22 -2.83
C THR A 16 -51.67 -15.53 -3.87
N PHE A 17 -51.50 -14.22 -3.73
CA PHE A 17 -50.41 -13.50 -4.36
C PHE A 17 -49.11 -13.99 -3.72
N ALA A 18 -48.39 -14.90 -4.35
CA ALA A 18 -47.00 -15.11 -4.05
C ALA A 18 -46.27 -13.82 -4.44
N PRO A 19 -45.45 -13.22 -3.56
CA PRO A 19 -44.59 -12.12 -3.97
C PRO A 19 -43.73 -12.62 -5.10
N SER A 20 -43.83 -11.99 -6.28
CA SER A 20 -42.85 -12.21 -7.36
C SER A 20 -41.52 -11.70 -6.84
N VAL A 21 -40.63 -12.61 -6.47
CA VAL A 21 -39.21 -12.31 -6.28
C VAL A 21 -38.75 -11.72 -7.63
N PRO A 22 -38.21 -10.52 -7.67
CA PRO A 22 -37.66 -9.99 -8.91
C PRO A 22 -36.55 -10.93 -9.36
N VAL A 23 -36.77 -11.65 -10.45
CA VAL A 23 -35.73 -12.37 -11.15
C VAL A 23 -34.81 -11.27 -11.70
N HIS A 24 -33.67 -11.06 -11.08
CA HIS A 24 -32.67 -10.18 -11.64
C HIS A 24 -32.32 -10.71 -13.01
N ALA A 25 -32.52 -9.88 -14.02
CA ALA A 25 -32.17 -10.22 -15.40
C ALA A 25 -30.70 -10.60 -15.46
N ALA A 26 -30.35 -11.49 -16.39
CA ALA A 26 -28.95 -11.80 -16.69
C ALA A 26 -28.17 -10.49 -16.86
N SER A 27 -26.95 -10.40 -16.29
CA SER A 27 -26.09 -9.21 -16.42
C SER A 27 -25.94 -8.83 -17.90
N SER A 28 -26.09 -7.55 -18.20
CA SER A 28 -25.84 -7.01 -19.54
C SER A 28 -24.36 -6.64 -19.76
N VAL A 29 -23.49 -6.83 -18.75
CA VAL A 29 -22.04 -6.69 -18.91
C VAL A 29 -21.51 -7.91 -19.67
N PRO A 30 -20.81 -7.71 -20.81
CA PRO A 30 -20.26 -8.82 -21.58
C PRO A 30 -19.33 -9.69 -20.72
N GLY A 31 -19.56 -11.00 -20.72
CA GLY A 31 -18.75 -11.96 -19.98
C GLY A 31 -19.26 -12.30 -18.57
N LEU A 32 -20.06 -11.45 -17.95
CA LEU A 32 -20.67 -11.78 -16.66
C LEU A 32 -21.88 -12.70 -16.85
N ASN A 33 -21.95 -13.72 -16.01
CA ASN A 33 -23.03 -14.71 -16.01
C ASN A 33 -24.26 -14.23 -15.20
N SER A 34 -25.17 -15.15 -14.90
CA SER A 34 -26.28 -14.90 -13.98
C SER A 34 -25.76 -14.46 -12.62
N CYS A 35 -26.51 -13.61 -11.95
CA CYS A 35 -26.17 -13.01 -10.67
C CYS A 35 -26.89 -13.72 -9.51
N PRO A 36 -26.43 -14.88 -9.02
CA PRO A 36 -27.04 -15.55 -7.87
C PRO A 36 -26.85 -14.72 -6.59
N ALA A 37 -27.67 -14.97 -5.57
CA ALA A 37 -27.42 -14.54 -4.20
C ALA A 37 -26.75 -15.69 -3.46
N PRO A 38 -25.45 -15.58 -3.11
CA PRO A 38 -24.79 -16.59 -2.30
C PRO A 38 -25.44 -16.69 -0.93
N ALA A 39 -25.58 -17.90 -0.40
CA ALA A 39 -26.27 -18.14 0.87
C ALA A 39 -25.60 -17.42 2.07
N SER A 40 -24.30 -17.19 1.97
CA SER A 40 -23.48 -16.46 2.96
C SER A 40 -23.73 -14.94 2.98
N TYR A 41 -24.31 -14.38 1.91
CA TYR A 41 -24.47 -12.92 1.73
C TYR A 41 -25.94 -12.46 1.76
N GLY A 42 -26.86 -13.27 2.24
CA GLY A 42 -28.27 -12.88 2.42
C GLY A 42 -28.96 -12.54 1.10
N SER A 43 -29.35 -11.26 0.91
CA SER A 43 -30.02 -10.76 -0.31
C SER A 43 -29.09 -10.16 -1.35
N VAL A 44 -27.79 -10.08 -1.07
CA VAL A 44 -26.80 -9.51 -1.99
C VAL A 44 -26.53 -10.45 -3.17
N HIS A 45 -26.49 -9.91 -4.37
CA HIS A 45 -26.27 -10.65 -5.60
C HIS A 45 -24.88 -10.37 -6.18
N ILE A 46 -24.17 -11.41 -6.58
CA ILE A 46 -22.86 -11.33 -7.23
C ILE A 46 -22.92 -11.93 -8.62
N CYS A 47 -22.49 -11.16 -9.62
CA CYS A 47 -22.37 -11.60 -11.01
C CYS A 47 -20.90 -11.88 -11.29
N SER A 48 -20.52 -13.10 -11.59
CA SER A 48 -19.13 -13.49 -11.85
C SER A 48 -18.91 -13.87 -13.30
N GLY A 49 -17.67 -13.69 -13.78
CA GLY A 49 -17.26 -14.14 -15.10
C GLY A 49 -16.01 -13.47 -15.65
N GLU A 50 -15.63 -13.89 -16.85
CA GLU A 50 -14.49 -13.30 -17.57
C GLU A 50 -14.95 -12.15 -18.46
N VAL A 51 -14.47 -10.95 -18.18
CA VAL A 51 -14.80 -9.71 -18.91
C VAL A 51 -13.61 -9.30 -19.78
N PRO A 52 -13.80 -9.14 -21.11
CA PRO A 52 -12.75 -8.60 -21.96
C PRO A 52 -12.38 -7.17 -21.57
N SER A 53 -11.10 -6.90 -21.36
CA SER A 53 -10.58 -5.56 -21.15
C SER A 53 -10.44 -4.77 -22.45
N TRP A 54 -10.00 -3.54 -22.36
CA TRP A 54 -9.86 -2.58 -23.47
C TRP A 54 -8.88 -3.03 -24.57
N ASP A 55 -7.93 -3.89 -24.26
CA ASP A 55 -6.94 -4.46 -25.20
C ASP A 55 -7.23 -5.92 -25.57
N GLY A 56 -8.35 -6.46 -25.09
CA GLY A 56 -8.76 -7.84 -25.33
C GLY A 56 -8.23 -8.85 -24.32
N SER A 57 -7.46 -8.42 -23.30
CA SER A 57 -7.10 -9.27 -22.17
C SER A 57 -8.36 -9.69 -21.41
N SER A 58 -8.44 -10.96 -20.98
CA SER A 58 -9.56 -11.43 -20.15
C SER A 58 -9.28 -11.11 -18.69
N LEU A 59 -10.26 -10.52 -18.01
CA LEU A 59 -10.21 -10.22 -16.57
C LEU A 59 -11.28 -11.02 -15.85
N ASP A 60 -10.90 -11.68 -14.77
CA ASP A 60 -11.82 -12.38 -13.89
C ASP A 60 -12.45 -11.38 -12.92
N VAL A 61 -13.79 -11.22 -13.00
CA VAL A 61 -14.53 -10.11 -12.40
C VAL A 61 -15.72 -10.62 -11.60
N ASP A 62 -15.90 -10.04 -10.42
CA ASP A 62 -17.14 -10.11 -9.64
C ASP A 62 -17.76 -8.72 -9.52
N LEU A 63 -19.01 -8.62 -9.93
CA LEU A 63 -19.84 -7.45 -9.78
C LEU A 63 -20.91 -7.72 -8.71
N THR A 64 -20.79 -7.09 -7.57
CA THR A 64 -21.80 -7.14 -6.51
C THR A 64 -22.81 -6.01 -6.71
N LEU A 65 -24.10 -6.39 -6.78
CA LEU A 65 -25.19 -5.45 -7.01
C LEU A 65 -25.67 -4.82 -5.70
N PRO A 66 -26.10 -3.54 -5.70
CA PRO A 66 -26.66 -2.90 -4.52
C PRO A 66 -27.90 -3.65 -4.04
N GLU A 67 -28.11 -3.69 -2.72
CA GLU A 67 -29.26 -4.33 -2.13
C GLU A 67 -30.56 -3.62 -2.56
N PRO A 68 -31.62 -4.38 -2.93
CA PRO A 68 -32.88 -3.80 -3.35
C PRO A 68 -33.48 -2.85 -2.31
N GLY A 69 -33.88 -1.66 -2.75
CA GLY A 69 -34.50 -0.66 -1.89
C GLY A 69 -33.55 0.35 -1.25
N THR A 70 -32.25 0.28 -1.54
CA THR A 70 -31.23 1.22 -1.02
C THR A 70 -31.21 2.57 -1.73
N GLY A 71 -31.95 2.75 -2.83
CA GLY A 71 -32.05 4.02 -3.56
C GLY A 71 -32.53 3.87 -5.00
N ASN A 72 -32.52 4.97 -5.76
CA ASN A 72 -32.85 5.00 -7.19
C ASN A 72 -31.63 5.33 -8.06
N ARG A 73 -30.55 5.78 -7.47
CA ARG A 73 -29.22 5.99 -8.07
C ARG A 73 -28.17 5.48 -7.10
N HIS A 74 -27.17 4.83 -7.62
CA HIS A 74 -26.22 4.07 -6.84
C HIS A 74 -24.79 4.50 -7.17
N PRO A 75 -23.95 4.81 -6.18
CA PRO A 75 -22.54 5.02 -6.40
C PRO A 75 -21.85 3.71 -6.77
N LEU A 76 -20.65 3.84 -7.38
CA LEU A 76 -19.75 2.73 -7.69
C LEU A 76 -18.54 2.78 -6.76
N ILE A 77 -18.12 1.62 -6.27
CA ILE A 77 -16.80 1.44 -5.68
C ILE A 77 -16.05 0.29 -6.36
N VAL A 78 -14.77 0.51 -6.70
CA VAL A 78 -13.87 -0.56 -7.17
C VAL A 78 -12.93 -0.91 -6.03
N MET A 79 -12.85 -2.20 -5.70
CA MET A 79 -12.02 -2.73 -4.62
C MET A 79 -10.86 -3.54 -5.21
N LEU A 80 -9.64 -3.08 -5.02
CA LEU A 80 -8.43 -3.56 -5.68
C LEU A 80 -7.60 -4.43 -4.74
N HIS A 81 -7.27 -5.65 -5.17
CA HIS A 81 -6.53 -6.62 -4.36
C HIS A 81 -5.03 -6.31 -4.24
N GLY A 82 -4.38 -6.88 -3.22
CA GLY A 82 -2.94 -6.85 -3.00
C GLY A 82 -2.16 -7.73 -3.98
N PHE A 83 -0.82 -7.57 -4.04
CA PHE A 83 0.03 -8.35 -4.92
C PHE A 83 -0.06 -9.86 -4.63
N ALA A 84 -0.16 -10.67 -5.66
CA ALA A 84 -0.32 -12.13 -5.60
C ALA A 84 -1.63 -12.61 -4.94
N ASN A 85 -2.62 -11.73 -4.82
CA ASN A 85 -3.98 -12.04 -4.42
C ASN A 85 -4.92 -11.98 -5.65
N ASN A 86 -6.21 -12.03 -5.44
CA ASN A 86 -7.25 -12.07 -6.46
C ASN A 86 -8.50 -11.28 -6.05
N LYS A 87 -9.59 -11.35 -6.85
CA LYS A 87 -10.85 -10.65 -6.63
C LYS A 87 -11.48 -10.91 -5.26
N HIS A 88 -11.26 -12.09 -4.66
CA HIS A 88 -11.88 -12.49 -3.39
C HIS A 88 -11.28 -11.82 -2.15
N GLU A 89 -10.17 -11.08 -2.28
CA GLU A 89 -9.55 -10.42 -1.13
C GLU A 89 -10.53 -9.53 -0.37
N TRP A 90 -11.34 -8.76 -1.09
CA TRP A 90 -12.31 -7.83 -0.50
C TRP A 90 -13.74 -8.37 -0.43
N GLU A 91 -13.92 -9.68 -0.59
CA GLU A 91 -15.20 -10.38 -0.45
C GLU A 91 -15.34 -11.12 0.89
N SER A 92 -14.29 -11.12 1.70
CA SER A 92 -14.32 -11.73 3.02
C SER A 92 -15.22 -10.94 3.97
N VAL A 93 -16.15 -11.63 4.60
CA VAL A 93 -16.98 -11.10 5.70
C VAL A 93 -16.38 -11.41 7.08
N SER A 94 -15.28 -12.16 7.13
CA SER A 94 -14.51 -12.42 8.35
C SER A 94 -13.59 -11.24 8.66
N ASP A 95 -13.41 -10.94 9.93
CA ASP A 95 -12.50 -9.93 10.47
C ASP A 95 -11.37 -10.53 11.31
N ASP A 96 -11.18 -11.84 11.25
CA ASP A 96 -10.11 -12.53 11.97
C ASP A 96 -8.85 -12.72 11.11
N GLY A 97 -7.72 -12.93 11.77
CA GLY A 97 -6.44 -13.17 11.10
C GLY A 97 -6.03 -12.04 10.17
N ASP A 98 -5.85 -12.34 8.89
CA ASP A 98 -5.42 -11.38 7.86
C ASP A 98 -6.61 -10.62 7.23
N ASN A 99 -7.84 -10.82 7.72
CA ASN A 99 -9.04 -10.15 7.22
C ASN A 99 -9.49 -8.97 8.10
N ARG A 100 -8.71 -8.53 9.08
CA ARG A 100 -9.09 -7.45 10.01
C ARG A 100 -9.36 -6.11 9.32
N ASP A 101 -8.69 -5.86 8.21
CA ASP A 101 -8.93 -4.69 7.36
C ASP A 101 -10.21 -4.78 6.51
N LYS A 102 -10.88 -5.96 6.47
CA LYS A 102 -12.15 -6.20 5.76
C LYS A 102 -13.38 -5.91 6.64
N TRP A 103 -13.21 -5.74 7.94
CA TRP A 103 -14.32 -5.42 8.84
C TRP A 103 -15.05 -4.14 8.39
N HIS A 104 -16.35 -4.27 8.09
CA HIS A 104 -17.17 -3.19 7.49
C HIS A 104 -16.48 -2.52 6.27
N TRP A 105 -15.67 -3.29 5.52
CA TRP A 105 -14.93 -2.81 4.37
C TRP A 105 -14.73 -3.92 3.34
N ASN A 106 -15.85 -4.41 2.78
CA ASN A 106 -15.89 -5.48 1.79
C ASN A 106 -17.06 -5.27 0.82
N ASN A 107 -17.12 -6.06 -0.26
CA ASN A 107 -18.16 -5.93 -1.28
C ASN A 107 -19.56 -6.03 -0.69
N HIS A 108 -19.76 -6.93 0.25
CA HIS A 108 -21.02 -7.16 0.94
C HIS A 108 -21.49 -5.93 1.72
N TRP A 109 -20.61 -5.36 2.55
CA TRP A 109 -20.88 -4.12 3.30
C TRP A 109 -21.29 -2.98 2.38
N PHE A 110 -20.55 -2.75 1.30
CA PHE A 110 -20.83 -1.66 0.36
C PHE A 110 -22.14 -1.88 -0.40
N ALA A 111 -22.43 -3.12 -0.82
CA ALA A 111 -23.68 -3.44 -1.51
C ALA A 111 -24.90 -3.23 -0.60
N GLU A 112 -24.84 -3.60 0.68
CA GLU A 112 -25.88 -3.32 1.68
C GLU A 112 -26.10 -1.81 1.89
N HIS A 113 -25.07 -1.00 1.61
CA HIS A 113 -25.14 0.46 1.69
C HIS A 113 -25.40 1.13 0.33
N GLY A 114 -25.85 0.37 -0.66
CA GLY A 114 -26.35 0.87 -1.92
C GLY A 114 -25.32 1.10 -3.00
N PHE A 115 -24.10 0.57 -2.89
CA PHE A 115 -23.08 0.66 -3.92
C PHE A 115 -23.14 -0.51 -4.90
N TYR A 116 -22.84 -0.24 -6.17
CA TYR A 116 -22.26 -1.23 -7.05
C TYR A 116 -20.81 -1.47 -6.63
N VAL A 117 -20.38 -2.72 -6.56
CA VAL A 117 -19.01 -3.05 -6.18
C VAL A 117 -18.36 -3.91 -7.26
N ILE A 118 -17.21 -3.48 -7.76
CA ILE A 118 -16.37 -4.25 -8.67
C ILE A 118 -15.18 -4.79 -7.91
N ASN A 119 -15.05 -6.13 -7.90
CA ASN A 119 -13.85 -6.84 -7.52
C ASN A 119 -13.32 -7.55 -8.77
N TYR A 120 -12.02 -7.50 -9.02
CA TYR A 120 -11.46 -8.23 -10.15
C TYR A 120 -10.03 -8.67 -9.88
N THR A 121 -9.64 -9.79 -10.45
CA THR A 121 -8.27 -10.26 -10.46
C THR A 121 -7.48 -9.47 -11.48
N ALA A 122 -6.47 -8.70 -11.02
CA ALA A 122 -5.66 -7.88 -11.90
C ALA A 122 -4.93 -8.74 -12.94
N ARG A 123 -4.77 -8.18 -14.16
CA ARG A 123 -4.14 -8.90 -15.27
C ARG A 123 -2.84 -9.59 -14.87
N GLY A 124 -2.65 -10.79 -15.41
CA GLY A 124 -1.46 -11.60 -15.18
C GLY A 124 -1.46 -12.43 -13.91
N PHE A 125 -2.32 -12.18 -12.91
CA PHE A 125 -2.48 -13.04 -11.75
C PHE A 125 -3.46 -14.19 -12.02
N PHE A 126 -3.24 -15.31 -11.30
CA PHE A 126 -4.15 -16.43 -11.31
C PHE A 126 -5.17 -16.29 -10.19
N ASP A 127 -6.40 -16.60 -10.49
CA ASP A 127 -7.36 -16.94 -9.45
C ASP A 127 -7.13 -18.40 -9.05
N ASP A 128 -6.44 -18.59 -7.93
CA ASP A 128 -6.14 -19.88 -7.34
C ASP A 128 -6.73 -20.01 -5.93
N GLY A 129 -7.63 -19.09 -5.60
CA GLY A 129 -8.36 -19.12 -4.34
C GLY A 129 -9.12 -20.45 -4.21
N PRO A 130 -9.11 -21.09 -3.04
CA PRO A 130 -10.14 -22.06 -2.76
C PRO A 130 -11.45 -21.32 -2.89
N ASP A 131 -12.38 -21.92 -3.64
CA ASP A 131 -13.76 -21.50 -3.60
C ASP A 131 -14.12 -21.33 -2.12
N ARG A 132 -14.29 -20.09 -1.69
CA ARG A 132 -14.71 -19.81 -0.30
C ARG A 132 -16.15 -20.24 -0.05
N GLY A 133 -16.70 -21.05 -0.96
CA GLY A 133 -18.09 -21.52 -0.97
C GLY A 133 -19.06 -20.46 -1.49
N ASP A 134 -18.55 -19.29 -1.88
CA ASP A 134 -19.31 -18.12 -2.31
C ASP A 134 -19.27 -17.96 -3.83
N GLU A 135 -18.43 -18.72 -4.51
CA GLU A 135 -18.33 -18.75 -5.97
C GLU A 135 -19.67 -19.17 -6.58
N PRO A 136 -20.16 -18.42 -7.60
CA PRO A 136 -21.30 -18.88 -8.35
C PRO A 136 -20.95 -20.21 -9.03
N THR A 137 -21.68 -21.23 -8.66
CA THR A 137 -21.60 -22.51 -9.31
C THR A 137 -22.46 -22.52 -10.57
N THR A 138 -22.04 -23.26 -11.59
CA THR A 138 -22.94 -23.57 -12.72
C THR A 138 -24.23 -24.20 -12.17
N PRO A 139 -25.34 -24.23 -12.96
CA PRO A 139 -26.58 -24.90 -12.56
C PRO A 139 -26.39 -26.37 -12.15
N ALA A 140 -25.26 -26.97 -12.52
CA ALA A 140 -24.88 -28.34 -12.15
C ALA A 140 -24.04 -28.42 -10.86
N GLY A 141 -23.82 -27.28 -10.14
CA GLY A 141 -23.04 -27.25 -8.91
C GLY A 141 -21.52 -27.37 -9.12
N VAL A 142 -21.05 -27.14 -10.35
CA VAL A 142 -19.62 -27.12 -10.68
C VAL A 142 -19.13 -25.68 -10.59
N PRO A 143 -18.02 -25.39 -9.89
CA PRO A 143 -17.40 -24.06 -9.91
C PRO A 143 -17.18 -23.60 -11.36
N VAL A 144 -17.41 -22.30 -11.62
CA VAL A 144 -17.13 -21.72 -12.94
C VAL A 144 -15.62 -21.77 -13.14
N THR A 145 -15.15 -22.73 -13.93
CA THR A 145 -13.73 -22.84 -14.27
C THR A 145 -13.45 -22.00 -15.51
N CYS A 146 -12.40 -21.21 -15.45
CA CYS A 146 -11.94 -20.45 -16.60
C CYS A 146 -11.43 -21.34 -17.71
N ALA A 147 -11.75 -21.01 -18.97
CA ALA A 147 -11.28 -21.74 -20.12
C ALA A 147 -9.74 -21.68 -20.21
N GLY A 148 -9.06 -22.82 -20.08
CA GLY A 148 -7.60 -22.93 -20.20
C GLY A 148 -6.83 -23.09 -18.89
N GLY A 149 -7.52 -23.27 -17.79
CA GLY A 149 -6.90 -23.44 -16.46
C GLY A 149 -5.91 -24.60 -16.39
N ARG A 150 -4.81 -24.38 -15.67
CA ARG A 150 -3.92 -25.47 -15.24
C ARG A 150 -4.70 -26.36 -14.26
N PRO A 151 -4.39 -27.65 -14.17
CA PRO A 151 -5.00 -28.51 -13.15
C PRO A 151 -4.78 -27.91 -11.75
N GLY A 152 -5.87 -27.52 -11.08
CA GLY A 152 -5.86 -26.93 -9.73
C GLY A 152 -5.85 -25.40 -9.65
N SER A 153 -5.87 -24.69 -10.80
CA SER A 153 -6.05 -23.23 -10.83
C SER A 153 -7.28 -22.88 -11.66
N ALA A 154 -8.13 -22.00 -11.17
CA ALA A 154 -9.37 -21.67 -11.84
C ALA A 154 -9.11 -20.82 -13.09
N CYS A 155 -8.61 -19.64 -13.05
CA CYS A 155 -8.51 -18.77 -14.21
C CYS A 155 -7.08 -18.35 -14.53
N VAL A 156 -6.68 -18.48 -15.80
CA VAL A 156 -5.45 -17.86 -16.31
C VAL A 156 -5.87 -16.65 -17.14
N PRO A 157 -5.72 -15.42 -16.64
CA PRO A 157 -6.00 -14.24 -17.46
C PRO A 157 -5.11 -14.23 -18.71
N ASN A 158 -5.64 -13.78 -19.84
CA ASN A 158 -4.87 -13.59 -21.07
C ASN A 158 -3.99 -12.33 -21.03
N GLY A 159 -3.42 -12.00 -19.86
CA GLY A 159 -2.61 -10.83 -19.66
C GLY A 159 -1.35 -11.15 -18.89
N THR A 160 -0.51 -10.14 -18.73
CA THR A 160 0.71 -10.20 -17.95
C THR A 160 0.72 -9.10 -16.89
N ILE A 161 1.43 -9.34 -15.77
CA ILE A 161 1.59 -8.38 -14.68
C ILE A 161 2.46 -7.22 -15.17
N HIS A 162 1.95 -5.99 -15.11
CA HIS A 162 2.67 -4.74 -15.42
C HIS A 162 2.95 -3.88 -14.18
N LEU A 163 2.73 -4.42 -12.97
CA LEU A 163 2.91 -3.75 -11.67
C LEU A 163 2.07 -2.46 -11.53
N LYS A 164 0.79 -2.54 -11.82
CA LYS A 164 -0.15 -1.39 -11.75
C LYS A 164 0.28 -0.22 -12.63
N SER A 165 0.70 -0.54 -13.86
CA SER A 165 1.01 0.50 -14.84
C SER A 165 -0.22 1.34 -15.18
N ARG A 166 -0.03 2.67 -15.27
CA ARG A 166 -1.08 3.60 -15.72
C ARG A 166 -1.61 3.30 -17.13
N GLU A 167 -0.85 2.55 -17.93
CA GLU A 167 -1.23 2.20 -19.29
C GLU A 167 -1.95 0.86 -19.40
N PHE A 168 -1.94 0.04 -18.34
CA PHE A 168 -2.52 -1.30 -18.36
C PHE A 168 -3.55 -1.50 -17.23
N GLU A 169 -3.14 -1.83 -16.01
CA GLU A 169 -4.06 -2.13 -14.91
C GLU A 169 -4.97 -0.94 -14.54
N VAL A 170 -4.44 0.27 -14.56
CA VAL A 170 -5.24 1.48 -14.30
C VAL A 170 -6.34 1.63 -15.34
N ARG A 171 -6.06 1.36 -16.61
CA ARG A 171 -7.04 1.37 -17.69
C ARG A 171 -8.05 0.21 -17.60
N ASP A 172 -7.65 -0.94 -17.03
CA ASP A 172 -8.58 -2.05 -16.79
C ASP A 172 -9.67 -1.65 -15.82
N THR A 173 -9.30 -1.03 -14.69
CA THR A 173 -10.26 -0.51 -13.70
C THR A 173 -11.25 0.46 -14.34
N GLN A 174 -10.76 1.42 -15.12
CA GLN A 174 -11.60 2.42 -15.78
C GLN A 174 -12.53 1.78 -16.82
N TRP A 175 -12.01 0.80 -17.57
CA TRP A 175 -12.77 0.08 -18.58
C TRP A 175 -13.92 -0.74 -17.98
N LEU A 176 -13.64 -1.52 -16.91
CA LEU A 176 -14.65 -2.31 -16.23
C LEU A 176 -15.76 -1.42 -15.66
N ALA A 177 -15.39 -0.32 -15.03
CA ALA A 177 -16.34 0.66 -14.49
C ALA A 177 -17.25 1.25 -15.57
N ALA A 178 -16.69 1.59 -16.74
CA ALA A 178 -17.47 2.12 -17.86
C ALA A 178 -18.43 1.10 -18.45
N LEU A 179 -18.06 -0.19 -18.53
CA LEU A 179 -18.95 -1.27 -18.97
C LEU A 179 -20.11 -1.45 -17.99
N VAL A 180 -19.83 -1.42 -16.67
CA VAL A 180 -20.88 -1.54 -15.65
C VAL A 180 -21.83 -0.34 -15.70
N ALA A 181 -21.32 0.88 -15.83
CA ALA A 181 -22.15 2.08 -15.94
C ALA A 181 -23.02 2.09 -17.21
N GLN A 182 -22.55 1.49 -18.30
CA GLN A 182 -23.39 1.31 -19.51
C GLN A 182 -24.49 0.27 -19.29
N ALA A 183 -24.18 -0.80 -18.55
CA ALA A 183 -25.11 -1.91 -18.33
C ALA A 183 -26.21 -1.57 -17.32
N TYR A 184 -25.92 -0.69 -16.35
CA TYR A 184 -26.80 -0.35 -15.23
C TYR A 184 -27.07 1.17 -15.22
N PRO A 185 -28.20 1.62 -15.83
CA PRO A 185 -28.53 3.05 -15.96
C PRO A 185 -28.83 3.78 -14.63
N ASP A 186 -29.06 3.05 -13.56
CA ASP A 186 -29.24 3.55 -12.21
C ASP A 186 -27.91 3.75 -11.44
N LEU A 187 -26.78 3.32 -12.00
CA LEU A 187 -25.46 3.71 -11.52
C LEU A 187 -25.21 5.21 -11.79
N ASP A 188 -24.69 5.92 -10.80
CA ASP A 188 -24.32 7.33 -10.94
C ASP A 188 -22.87 7.47 -11.41
N PRO A 189 -22.63 7.85 -12.68
CA PRO A 189 -21.27 7.95 -13.22
C PRO A 189 -20.43 9.08 -12.59
N ASP A 190 -21.07 9.99 -11.86
CA ASP A 190 -20.41 11.09 -11.15
C ASP A 190 -20.09 10.73 -9.68
N GLN A 191 -20.40 9.52 -9.23
CA GLN A 191 -20.21 9.04 -7.85
C GLN A 191 -19.37 7.75 -7.83
N VAL A 192 -18.09 7.88 -8.15
CA VAL A 192 -17.16 6.75 -8.22
C VAL A 192 -16.12 6.84 -7.12
N ALA A 193 -15.88 5.72 -6.45
CA ALA A 193 -14.83 5.55 -5.46
C ALA A 193 -13.89 4.39 -5.83
N VAL A 194 -12.66 4.45 -5.31
CA VAL A 194 -11.67 3.36 -5.43
C VAL A 194 -11.04 3.13 -4.05
N THR A 195 -10.83 1.86 -3.71
CA THR A 195 -10.09 1.45 -2.53
C THR A 195 -9.26 0.21 -2.84
N GLY A 196 -8.22 -0.03 -2.05
CA GLY A 196 -7.40 -1.23 -2.16
C GLY A 196 -6.24 -1.20 -1.18
N GLY A 197 -5.71 -2.38 -0.84
CA GLY A 197 -4.55 -2.53 0.01
C GLY A 197 -3.28 -2.82 -0.80
N SER A 198 -2.12 -2.36 -0.33
CA SER A 198 -0.84 -2.71 -0.94
C SER A 198 -0.77 -2.39 -2.44
N TYR A 199 -0.75 -3.43 -3.28
CA TYR A 199 -0.80 -3.35 -4.74
C TYR A 199 -2.02 -2.57 -5.24
N GLY A 200 -3.19 -2.83 -4.63
CA GLY A 200 -4.40 -2.07 -4.89
C GLY A 200 -4.37 -0.66 -4.30
N GLY A 201 -3.65 -0.45 -3.21
CA GLY A 201 -3.43 0.86 -2.61
C GLY A 201 -2.61 1.79 -3.52
N GLY A 202 -1.56 1.26 -4.13
CA GLY A 202 -0.77 2.00 -5.13
C GLY A 202 -1.60 2.39 -6.36
N GLU A 203 -2.42 1.46 -6.88
CA GLU A 203 -3.33 1.78 -7.97
C GLU A 203 -4.37 2.84 -7.57
N SER A 204 -4.89 2.79 -6.33
CA SER A 204 -5.84 3.80 -5.86
C SER A 204 -5.26 5.22 -5.96
N TRP A 205 -3.98 5.39 -5.63
CA TRP A 205 -3.28 6.66 -5.84
C TRP A 205 -3.11 7.03 -7.33
N LEU A 206 -2.80 6.05 -8.18
CA LEU A 206 -2.69 6.28 -9.64
C LEU A 206 -4.04 6.71 -10.24
N GLN A 207 -5.13 6.12 -9.80
CA GLN A 207 -6.48 6.52 -10.20
C GLN A 207 -6.80 7.96 -9.78
N ALA A 208 -6.36 8.38 -8.58
CA ALA A 208 -6.53 9.76 -8.13
C ALA A 208 -5.85 10.78 -9.06
N GLY A 209 -4.77 10.38 -9.72
CA GLY A 209 -4.11 11.19 -10.74
C GLY A 209 -4.89 11.32 -12.06
N GLN A 210 -5.92 10.51 -12.27
CA GLN A 210 -6.76 10.49 -13.46
C GLN A 210 -8.25 10.59 -13.09
N PRO A 211 -8.73 11.73 -12.61
CA PRO A 211 -10.09 11.85 -12.05
C PRO A 211 -11.22 11.67 -13.06
N VAL A 212 -10.96 11.83 -14.35
CA VAL A 212 -11.94 11.67 -15.44
C VAL A 212 -11.65 10.40 -16.21
N TRP A 213 -12.53 9.42 -16.10
CA TRP A 213 -12.39 8.13 -16.75
C TRP A 213 -13.09 8.12 -18.11
N ASN A 214 -12.37 8.55 -19.15
CA ASN A 214 -12.85 8.55 -20.53
C ASN A 214 -12.16 7.43 -21.33
N VAL A 215 -12.68 6.23 -21.24
CA VAL A 215 -12.11 5.06 -21.91
C VAL A 215 -12.15 5.15 -23.44
N ASN A 216 -13.04 5.98 -24.00
CA ASN A 216 -13.11 6.19 -25.43
C ASN A 216 -11.86 6.91 -25.99
N ALA A 217 -11.08 7.56 -25.14
CA ALA A 217 -9.89 8.30 -25.54
C ALA A 217 -8.66 7.39 -25.77
N PHE A 218 -8.58 6.25 -25.08
CA PHE A 218 -7.40 5.37 -25.20
C PHE A 218 -7.67 4.05 -25.93
N THR A 219 -8.92 3.76 -26.34
CA THR A 219 -9.25 2.56 -27.10
C THR A 219 -9.23 2.80 -28.60
N THR A 220 -8.70 1.85 -29.38
CA THR A 220 -8.66 1.93 -30.84
C THR A 220 -9.06 0.60 -31.47
N PRO A 221 -10.20 0.54 -32.22
CA PRO A 221 -11.15 1.64 -32.43
C PRO A 221 -11.92 1.99 -31.15
N ALA A 222 -12.38 3.23 -31.04
CA ALA A 222 -13.25 3.62 -29.94
C ALA A 222 -14.54 2.80 -29.93
N PRO A 223 -15.11 2.49 -28.75
CA PRO A 223 -16.38 1.75 -28.65
C PRO A 223 -17.52 2.44 -29.39
N ASN A 224 -18.40 1.64 -30.01
CA ASN A 224 -19.57 2.14 -30.70
C ASN A 224 -20.80 1.31 -30.28
N PRO A 225 -21.75 1.86 -29.51
CA PRO A 225 -21.79 3.27 -29.03
C PRO A 225 -20.66 3.59 -28.04
N PRO A 226 -20.29 4.88 -27.85
CA PRO A 226 -19.33 5.31 -26.86
C PRO A 226 -19.77 4.90 -25.44
N LEU A 227 -18.80 4.47 -24.62
CA LEU A 227 -19.04 4.17 -23.21
C LEU A 227 -19.20 5.45 -22.36
N PRO A 228 -19.92 5.39 -21.26
CA PRO A 228 -20.06 6.51 -20.32
C PRO A 228 -18.70 7.01 -19.84
N VAL A 229 -18.59 8.32 -19.65
CA VAL A 229 -17.45 8.96 -18.96
C VAL A 229 -17.78 9.04 -17.48
N LEU A 230 -16.89 8.55 -16.63
CA LEU A 230 -17.09 8.53 -15.19
C LEU A 230 -16.21 9.56 -14.50
N GLN A 231 -16.64 9.95 -13.29
CA GLN A 231 -15.95 10.94 -12.45
C GLN A 231 -15.55 10.29 -11.13
N LEU A 232 -14.25 10.13 -10.92
CA LEU A 232 -13.71 9.66 -9.65
C LEU A 232 -13.85 10.78 -8.60
N GLN A 233 -14.51 10.48 -7.48
CA GLN A 233 -14.73 11.43 -6.39
C GLN A 233 -13.83 11.14 -5.18
N VAL A 234 -13.65 9.87 -4.84
CA VAL A 234 -12.97 9.48 -3.60
C VAL A 234 -12.03 8.31 -3.82
N VAL A 235 -10.86 8.35 -3.20
CA VAL A 235 -9.98 7.18 -3.08
C VAL A 235 -9.62 6.94 -1.62
N ILE A 236 -9.59 5.65 -1.25
CA ILE A 236 -9.23 5.18 0.10
C ILE A 236 -8.07 4.18 -0.03
N PRO A 237 -6.84 4.64 -0.29
CA PRO A 237 -5.68 3.76 -0.38
C PRO A 237 -5.26 3.26 1.02
N LYS A 238 -5.07 1.95 1.16
CA LYS A 238 -4.61 1.30 2.38
C LYS A 238 -3.18 0.82 2.19
N TYR A 239 -2.28 1.20 3.09
CA TYR A 239 -0.83 0.90 3.07
C TYR A 239 -0.24 0.93 1.65
N PRO A 240 -0.38 2.09 0.97
CA PRO A 240 -0.04 2.28 -0.42
C PRO A 240 1.41 2.70 -0.64
N TRP A 241 1.91 2.54 -1.87
CA TRP A 241 2.99 3.40 -2.37
C TRP A 241 2.42 4.60 -3.12
N THR A 242 3.25 5.64 -3.27
CA THR A 242 3.04 6.77 -4.17
C THR A 242 4.17 6.90 -5.19
N ASP A 243 5.34 6.35 -4.86
CA ASP A 243 6.49 6.17 -5.76
C ASP A 243 7.07 4.77 -5.58
N LEU A 244 6.86 3.90 -6.55
CA LEU A 244 7.28 2.50 -6.44
C LEU A 244 8.80 2.34 -6.49
N ALA A 245 9.53 3.25 -7.16
CA ALA A 245 11.00 3.21 -7.16
C ALA A 245 11.55 3.49 -5.75
N TYR A 246 11.04 4.53 -5.09
CA TYR A 246 11.39 4.79 -3.69
C TYR A 246 10.99 3.64 -2.78
N SER A 247 9.77 3.14 -2.93
CA SER A 247 9.28 2.06 -2.08
C SER A 247 10.14 0.81 -2.12
N LEU A 248 10.64 0.44 -3.30
CA LEU A 248 11.45 -0.76 -3.49
C LEU A 248 12.96 -0.53 -3.28
N ALA A 249 13.44 0.68 -3.53
CA ALA A 249 14.85 1.03 -3.40
C ALA A 249 15.02 2.48 -2.89
N PRO A 250 14.74 2.73 -1.59
CA PRO A 250 14.71 4.06 -1.01
C PRO A 250 16.08 4.71 -0.88
N ASN A 251 16.07 6.05 -0.80
CA ASN A 251 17.16 6.89 -0.34
C ASN A 251 18.45 6.72 -1.14
N GLY A 252 18.34 6.85 -2.46
CA GLY A 252 19.49 6.93 -3.35
C GLY A 252 20.17 8.30 -3.28
N HIS A 253 21.42 8.33 -3.73
CA HIS A 253 22.20 9.54 -3.98
C HIS A 253 22.23 9.78 -5.51
N PRO A 254 22.34 10.99 -6.05
CA PRO A 254 22.91 12.22 -5.52
C PRO A 254 21.88 13.33 -5.26
N GLY A 255 22.13 14.18 -4.28
CA GLY A 255 21.51 15.48 -4.19
C GLY A 255 21.21 15.94 -2.76
N PRO A 256 21.34 17.22 -2.47
CA PRO A 256 20.88 17.79 -1.22
C PRO A 256 19.36 17.96 -1.30
N PHE A 257 18.61 16.95 -0.90
CA PHE A 257 17.18 17.06 -0.71
C PHE A 257 16.82 16.67 0.72
N ASP A 258 15.68 17.11 1.18
CA ASP A 258 15.18 16.69 2.49
C ASP A 258 14.59 15.28 2.39
N PRO A 259 15.30 14.24 2.83
CA PRO A 259 14.82 12.87 2.70
C PRO A 259 13.66 12.55 3.65
N THR A 260 13.39 13.40 4.63
CA THR A 260 12.30 13.16 5.58
C THR A 260 10.92 13.41 4.98
N ILE A 261 10.86 14.21 3.92
CA ILE A 261 9.59 14.57 3.27
C ILE A 261 9.61 14.22 1.80
N TYR A 262 10.77 14.40 1.16
CA TYR A 262 10.96 14.18 -0.26
C TYR A 262 12.11 13.23 -0.50
N SER A 263 11.79 12.03 -0.63
CA SER A 263 12.75 11.00 -0.97
C SER A 263 12.99 10.90 -2.44
N SER A 264 12.24 11.59 -3.22
CA SER A 264 12.38 11.52 -4.64
C SER A 264 13.41 12.52 -5.13
N SER A 265 14.05 12.16 -6.15
CA SER A 265 14.88 13.01 -6.98
C SER A 265 14.09 14.02 -7.77
N GLN A 266 12.86 14.22 -7.49
CA GLN A 266 12.05 15.23 -8.15
C GLN A 266 12.52 16.64 -7.85
N GLY A 267 13.54 16.79 -7.01
CA GLY A 267 13.97 18.10 -6.59
C GLY A 267 12.93 18.74 -5.67
N ASP A 268 12.32 19.82 -6.09
CA ASP A 268 11.27 20.47 -5.32
C ASP A 268 9.90 19.84 -5.61
N PRO A 269 9.24 19.17 -4.65
CA PRO A 269 7.88 18.65 -4.83
C PRO A 269 6.83 19.76 -4.97
N ASN A 270 7.24 21.02 -4.74
CA ASN A 270 6.38 22.15 -5.08
C ASN A 270 6.55 22.57 -6.53
N ASP A 271 7.50 21.98 -7.27
CA ASP A 271 7.64 22.14 -8.71
C ASP A 271 7.12 20.90 -9.43
N PRO A 272 5.86 20.90 -9.88
CA PRO A 272 5.29 19.78 -10.61
C PRO A 272 5.94 19.57 -11.99
N THR A 273 6.77 20.50 -12.43
CA THR A 273 7.47 20.41 -13.72
C THR A 273 8.84 19.76 -13.61
N ASP A 274 9.40 19.61 -12.40
CA ASP A 274 10.65 18.90 -12.18
C ASP A 274 10.45 17.38 -12.15
N THR A 275 9.94 16.86 -13.25
CA THR A 275 9.70 15.42 -13.45
C THR A 275 10.89 14.72 -14.12
N GLY A 276 11.88 15.48 -14.57
CA GLY A 276 12.92 14.98 -15.46
C GLY A 276 13.97 14.09 -14.81
N GLN A 277 14.19 14.22 -13.52
CA GLN A 277 15.27 13.51 -12.83
C GLN A 277 14.83 12.14 -12.31
N GLY A 278 13.58 11.98 -11.92
CA GLY A 278 13.06 10.80 -11.26
C GLY A 278 13.79 10.52 -9.93
N ASN A 279 13.32 9.57 -9.15
CA ASN A 279 13.93 9.19 -7.89
C ASN A 279 15.27 8.45 -8.13
N PRO A 280 16.41 8.85 -7.51
CA PRO A 280 17.62 8.07 -7.60
C PRO A 280 17.37 6.66 -7.07
N PHE A 281 17.88 5.65 -7.75
CA PHE A 281 17.78 4.28 -7.31
C PHE A 281 18.67 4.10 -6.07
N GLY A 282 18.05 3.83 -4.93
CA GLY A 282 18.73 3.74 -3.64
C GLY A 282 19.11 2.33 -3.25
N THR A 283 18.84 1.96 -2.00
CA THR A 283 19.14 0.64 -1.45
C THR A 283 17.96 -0.30 -1.66
N PRO A 284 18.04 -1.32 -2.53
CA PRO A 284 16.95 -2.25 -2.72
C PRO A 284 16.56 -2.96 -1.42
N LYS A 285 15.27 -3.04 -1.14
CA LYS A 285 14.69 -3.85 -0.05
C LYS A 285 14.69 -5.32 -0.48
N PHE A 286 15.83 -5.99 -0.31
CA PHE A 286 16.13 -7.27 -0.94
C PHE A 286 15.08 -8.35 -0.62
N SER A 287 14.77 -8.55 0.65
CA SER A 287 13.82 -9.61 1.05
C SER A 287 12.43 -9.40 0.48
N TYR A 288 11.97 -8.17 0.36
CA TYR A 288 10.69 -7.84 -0.28
C TYR A 288 10.73 -8.02 -1.80
N VAL A 289 11.73 -7.44 -2.47
CA VAL A 289 11.83 -7.53 -3.94
C VAL A 289 11.97 -8.99 -4.39
N PHE A 290 12.80 -9.77 -3.68
CA PHE A 290 12.95 -11.20 -3.93
C PHE A 290 11.66 -11.97 -3.68
N GLY A 291 11.02 -11.75 -2.52
CA GLY A 291 9.78 -12.43 -2.15
C GLY A 291 8.62 -12.12 -3.11
N PHE A 292 8.48 -10.88 -3.55
CA PHE A 292 7.46 -10.52 -4.54
C PHE A 292 7.76 -11.07 -5.92
N PHE A 293 9.04 -11.13 -6.32
CA PHE A 293 9.40 -11.77 -7.57
C PHE A 293 9.01 -13.26 -7.56
N ASP A 294 9.36 -13.97 -6.48
CA ASP A 294 9.03 -15.38 -6.32
C ASP A 294 7.50 -15.61 -6.30
N LEU A 295 6.76 -14.82 -5.52
CA LEU A 295 5.30 -14.87 -5.47
C LEU A 295 4.67 -14.58 -6.84
N GLY A 296 5.18 -13.59 -7.58
CA GLY A 296 4.65 -13.27 -8.91
C GLY A 296 4.89 -14.37 -9.93
N VAL A 297 5.99 -15.14 -9.81
CA VAL A 297 6.25 -16.32 -10.66
C VAL A 297 5.31 -17.48 -10.30
N ILE A 298 4.99 -17.64 -9.01
CA ILE A 298 4.08 -18.71 -8.53
C ILE A 298 2.62 -18.36 -8.84
N LYS A 299 2.22 -17.12 -8.62
CA LYS A 299 0.82 -16.66 -8.64
C LYS A 299 0.42 -15.95 -9.93
N GLY A 300 1.31 -15.83 -10.91
CA GLY A 300 1.00 -15.10 -12.14
C GLY A 300 2.04 -15.22 -13.24
N ILE A 301 1.94 -14.32 -14.21
CA ILE A 301 2.85 -14.22 -15.36
C ILE A 301 3.30 -12.78 -15.49
N PHE A 302 4.58 -12.54 -15.28
CA PHE A 302 5.17 -11.21 -15.48
C PHE A 302 5.29 -10.83 -16.96
N GLU A 303 5.12 -9.54 -17.26
CA GLU A 303 5.48 -8.99 -18.57
C GLU A 303 6.97 -9.19 -18.84
N ASN A 304 7.26 -9.75 -20.02
CA ASN A 304 8.62 -10.11 -20.44
C ASN A 304 8.89 -9.72 -21.91
N GLY A 305 8.44 -8.53 -22.31
CA GLY A 305 8.59 -8.01 -23.67
C GLY A 305 7.69 -8.71 -24.71
N THR A 306 6.64 -9.38 -24.24
CA THR A 306 5.72 -10.15 -25.08
C THR A 306 4.44 -9.40 -25.44
N THR A 307 4.11 -8.36 -24.69
CA THR A 307 2.94 -7.53 -24.94
C THR A 307 3.11 -6.76 -26.23
N VAL A 308 2.15 -6.93 -27.14
CA VAL A 308 2.12 -6.23 -28.43
C VAL A 308 1.30 -4.95 -28.42
N THR A 309 0.61 -4.68 -27.32
CA THR A 309 -0.17 -3.46 -27.13
C THR A 309 0.77 -2.24 -27.11
N PRO A 310 0.58 -1.25 -27.98
CA PRO A 310 1.40 -0.05 -27.96
C PRO A 310 1.33 0.68 -26.64
N SER A 311 2.48 1.06 -26.09
CA SER A 311 2.61 1.81 -24.85
C SER A 311 3.72 2.85 -24.95
N GLU A 312 3.63 3.94 -24.19
CA GLU A 312 4.67 4.97 -24.11
C GLU A 312 5.89 4.48 -23.34
N GLU A 313 5.67 3.57 -22.38
CA GLU A 313 6.76 2.90 -21.65
C GLU A 313 7.61 2.02 -22.58
N GLY A 314 6.99 1.49 -23.62
CA GLY A 314 7.60 0.52 -24.54
C GLY A 314 7.72 -0.87 -23.91
N PRO A 315 8.43 -1.79 -24.57
CA PRO A 315 8.56 -3.16 -24.08
C PRO A 315 9.39 -3.21 -22.80
N ILE A 316 8.87 -3.88 -21.78
CA ILE A 316 9.54 -4.10 -20.49
C ILE A 316 9.72 -5.60 -20.24
N SER A 317 10.68 -5.94 -19.39
CA SER A 317 10.86 -7.29 -18.86
C SER A 317 11.02 -7.21 -17.35
N LEU A 318 9.96 -7.49 -16.61
CA LEU A 318 9.98 -7.46 -15.14
C LEU A 318 10.94 -8.49 -14.54
N PRO A 319 11.10 -9.72 -15.10
CA PRO A 319 12.17 -10.62 -14.64
C PRO A 319 13.57 -10.03 -14.81
N THR A 320 13.84 -9.33 -15.91
CA THR A 320 15.11 -8.63 -16.11
C THR A 320 15.29 -7.49 -15.11
N TRP A 321 14.24 -6.75 -14.81
CA TRP A 321 14.27 -5.68 -13.82
C TRP A 321 14.56 -6.21 -12.42
N ALA A 322 13.88 -7.27 -11.99
CA ALA A 322 14.10 -7.91 -10.70
C ALA A 322 15.55 -8.42 -10.59
N GLY A 323 16.04 -9.12 -11.61
CA GLY A 323 17.44 -9.59 -11.65
C GLY A 323 18.44 -8.44 -11.53
N ARG A 324 18.22 -7.32 -12.22
CA ARG A 324 19.11 -6.15 -12.14
C ARG A 324 19.06 -5.45 -10.78
N ALA A 325 17.87 -5.34 -10.17
CA ALA A 325 17.68 -4.73 -8.86
C ALA A 325 18.31 -5.56 -7.73
N LEU A 326 18.29 -6.90 -7.87
CA LEU A 326 18.78 -7.83 -6.84
C LEU A 326 20.28 -8.13 -6.92
N PHE A 327 20.93 -7.91 -8.07
CA PHE A 327 22.31 -8.41 -8.31
C PHE A 327 23.28 -7.35 -8.79
N GLY A 328 23.20 -6.12 -8.29
CA GLY A 328 24.22 -5.14 -8.63
C GLY A 328 23.99 -3.75 -8.08
N ASP A 329 25.06 -2.98 -8.05
CA ASP A 329 25.00 -1.56 -7.72
C ASP A 329 24.34 -0.77 -8.87
N PRO A 330 23.51 0.26 -8.58
CA PRO A 330 22.78 1.00 -9.61
C PRO A 330 23.67 1.90 -10.48
N TYR A 331 24.81 2.32 -9.97
CA TYR A 331 25.72 3.24 -10.63
C TYR A 331 27.05 2.57 -10.94
N ASP A 332 27.71 2.97 -12.02
CA ASP A 332 29.05 2.51 -12.35
C ASP A 332 30.11 3.18 -11.46
N PHE A 333 31.37 2.75 -11.63
CA PHE A 333 32.49 3.27 -10.87
C PHE A 333 32.74 4.78 -11.10
N ALA A 334 32.29 5.33 -12.22
CA ALA A 334 32.40 6.74 -12.55
C ALA A 334 31.22 7.58 -12.03
N GLY A 335 30.25 6.95 -11.35
CA GLY A 335 29.05 7.58 -10.84
C GLY A 335 27.95 7.79 -11.88
N ALA A 336 28.06 7.14 -13.04
CA ALA A 336 27.02 7.15 -14.06
C ALA A 336 25.99 6.04 -13.80
N GLU A 337 24.73 6.37 -13.94
CA GLU A 337 23.65 5.39 -13.79
C GLU A 337 23.69 4.36 -14.93
N ASP A 338 23.57 3.08 -14.58
CA ASP A 338 23.40 2.01 -15.56
C ASP A 338 22.14 2.27 -16.42
N PRO A 339 22.21 2.18 -17.76
CA PRO A 339 21.07 2.47 -18.63
C PRO A 339 19.85 1.60 -18.35
N LEU A 340 20.03 0.35 -17.89
CA LEU A 340 18.92 -0.51 -17.50
C LEU A 340 18.31 -0.04 -16.17
N VAL A 341 19.13 0.39 -15.21
CA VAL A 341 18.64 0.98 -13.95
C VAL A 341 17.87 2.27 -14.22
N ALA A 342 18.37 3.13 -15.11
CA ALA A 342 17.63 4.34 -15.53
C ALA A 342 16.26 4.00 -16.12
N LYS A 343 16.19 2.95 -16.96
CA LYS A 343 14.92 2.47 -17.52
C LYS A 343 14.00 1.92 -16.44
N ILE A 344 14.51 1.12 -15.50
CA ILE A 344 13.74 0.60 -14.36
C ILE A 344 13.19 1.75 -13.52
N ARG A 345 14.06 2.68 -13.13
CA ARG A 345 13.69 3.85 -12.34
C ARG A 345 12.57 4.63 -13.02
N ARG A 346 12.73 4.98 -14.30
CA ARG A 346 11.71 5.66 -15.08
C ARG A 346 10.39 4.88 -15.09
N GLY A 347 10.44 3.58 -15.36
CA GLY A 347 9.25 2.73 -15.38
C GLY A 347 8.51 2.67 -14.04
N LEU A 348 9.25 2.62 -12.92
CA LEU A 348 8.67 2.58 -11.58
C LEU A 348 8.15 3.94 -11.11
N THR A 349 8.74 5.05 -11.57
CA THR A 349 8.31 6.39 -11.17
C THR A 349 7.23 6.97 -12.08
N GLU A 350 7.44 7.03 -13.39
CA GLU A 350 6.51 7.69 -14.31
C GLU A 350 5.25 6.87 -14.58
N PHE A 351 5.37 5.55 -14.65
CA PHE A 351 4.25 4.69 -15.02
C PHE A 351 3.54 4.04 -13.82
N ARG A 352 4.17 4.02 -12.64
CA ARG A 352 3.68 3.39 -11.41
C ARG A 352 3.74 4.30 -10.17
N GLY A 353 4.04 5.57 -10.36
CA GLY A 353 4.07 6.59 -9.31
C GLY A 353 2.93 7.58 -9.46
N ALA A 354 2.22 7.85 -8.36
CA ALA A 354 1.16 8.86 -8.35
C ALA A 354 1.69 10.29 -8.32
N PHE A 355 2.95 10.43 -7.99
CA PHE A 355 3.59 11.72 -7.79
C PHE A 355 4.09 12.33 -9.10
N TYR A 356 4.52 11.51 -10.05
CA TYR A 356 5.04 11.94 -11.33
C TYR A 356 3.92 12.08 -12.33
N GLN A 357 3.62 13.31 -12.69
CA GLN A 357 2.53 13.60 -13.59
C GLN A 357 3.00 14.60 -14.63
N ASP A 358 2.62 14.39 -15.87
CA ASP A 358 2.86 15.36 -16.91
C ASP A 358 1.98 16.62 -16.70
N GLU A 359 2.24 17.68 -17.46
CA GLU A 359 1.49 18.93 -17.34
C GLU A 359 -0.02 18.75 -17.54
N GLY A 360 -0.42 17.79 -18.37
CA GLY A 360 -1.83 17.48 -18.60
C GLY A 360 -2.52 16.92 -17.35
N TRP A 361 -1.84 16.03 -16.64
CA TRP A 361 -2.36 15.47 -15.39
C TRP A 361 -2.44 16.50 -14.27
N VAL A 362 -1.41 17.31 -14.11
CA VAL A 362 -1.43 18.40 -13.12
C VAL A 362 -2.60 19.33 -13.35
N ALA A 363 -2.83 19.74 -14.61
CA ALA A 363 -3.97 20.58 -14.97
C ALA A 363 -5.31 19.89 -14.69
N GLU A 364 -5.43 18.60 -14.94
CA GLU A 364 -6.64 17.84 -14.64
C GLU A 364 -6.88 17.72 -13.14
N LEU A 365 -5.84 17.41 -12.35
CA LEU A 365 -5.88 17.40 -10.90
C LEU A 365 -6.33 18.74 -10.31
N GLN A 366 -5.78 19.85 -10.77
CA GLN A 366 -6.16 21.18 -10.31
C GLN A 366 -7.60 21.57 -10.66
N ASN A 367 -8.15 21.00 -11.72
CA ASN A 367 -9.54 21.24 -12.13
C ASN A 367 -10.54 20.34 -11.40
N ARG A 368 -10.10 19.17 -10.91
CA ARG A 368 -10.95 18.17 -10.26
C ARG A 368 -10.21 17.49 -9.11
N GLU A 369 -10.39 18.03 -7.94
CA GLU A 369 -9.81 17.49 -6.72
C GLU A 369 -10.52 16.19 -6.33
N VAL A 370 -9.80 15.07 -6.38
CA VAL A 370 -10.26 13.79 -5.82
C VAL A 370 -10.04 13.83 -4.31
N ALA A 371 -11.08 13.49 -3.55
CA ALA A 371 -10.96 13.38 -2.10
C ALA A 371 -10.17 12.11 -1.70
N ILE A 372 -9.26 12.21 -0.74
CA ILE A 372 -8.33 11.13 -0.42
C ILE A 372 -8.29 10.89 1.08
N PHE A 373 -8.52 9.64 1.51
CA PHE A 373 -8.26 9.19 2.87
C PHE A 373 -7.20 8.08 2.83
N SER A 374 -5.93 8.45 3.07
CA SER A 374 -4.82 7.49 3.01
C SER A 374 -4.57 6.84 4.36
N ILE A 375 -4.60 5.52 4.40
CA ILE A 375 -4.22 4.72 5.57
C ILE A 375 -2.82 4.17 5.35
N SER A 376 -1.87 4.52 6.22
CA SER A 376 -0.47 4.11 6.13
C SER A 376 0.00 3.44 7.41
N GLY A 377 1.09 2.68 7.35
CA GLY A 377 1.61 1.92 8.47
C GLY A 377 2.91 2.47 9.03
N TRP A 378 2.96 2.75 10.37
CA TRP A 378 4.22 3.09 11.03
C TRP A 378 5.26 1.99 10.94
N THR A 379 4.82 0.76 10.98
CA THR A 379 5.64 -0.45 11.01
C THR A 379 5.68 -1.15 9.65
N ASP A 380 5.13 -0.52 8.63
CA ASP A 380 5.21 -0.97 7.25
C ASP A 380 6.57 -0.60 6.64
N ASP A 381 7.50 -1.54 6.70
CA ASP A 381 8.84 -1.34 6.14
C ASP A 381 8.87 -1.40 4.61
N LEU A 382 7.80 -1.88 3.95
CA LEU A 382 7.70 -1.90 2.49
C LEU A 382 7.25 -0.54 1.95
N PHE A 383 6.12 -0.02 2.44
CA PHE A 383 5.53 1.26 2.05
C PHE A 383 5.40 2.18 3.27
N PRO A 384 6.53 2.78 3.69
CA PRO A 384 6.56 3.59 4.91
C PRO A 384 5.72 4.87 4.77
N PRO A 385 5.31 5.51 5.88
CA PRO A 385 4.39 6.65 5.87
C PRO A 385 4.86 7.86 5.07
N VAL A 386 6.17 7.98 4.80
CA VAL A 386 6.70 9.04 3.94
C VAL A 386 6.04 9.06 2.57
N GLU A 387 5.57 7.92 2.08
CA GLU A 387 4.81 7.80 0.82
C GLU A 387 3.55 8.68 0.85
N ALA A 388 2.74 8.55 1.91
CA ALA A 388 1.53 9.34 2.07
C ALA A 388 1.83 10.81 2.43
N PHE A 389 2.87 11.05 3.26
CA PHE A 389 3.20 12.41 3.73
C PHE A 389 3.65 13.31 2.60
N ARG A 390 4.52 12.82 1.69
CA ARG A 390 4.94 13.61 0.53
C ARG A 390 3.78 13.91 -0.41
N GLN A 391 2.88 12.93 -0.65
CA GLN A 391 1.73 13.13 -1.50
C GLN A 391 0.72 14.11 -0.88
N PHE A 392 0.49 14.03 0.43
CA PHE A 392 -0.29 15.02 1.16
C PHE A 392 0.26 16.43 0.94
N LYS A 393 1.56 16.61 1.13
CA LYS A 393 2.21 17.91 0.96
C LYS A 393 2.13 18.40 -0.49
N TYR A 394 2.34 17.52 -1.46
CA TYR A 394 2.21 17.85 -2.88
C TYR A 394 0.80 18.36 -3.21
N LEU A 395 -0.25 17.63 -2.84
CA LEU A 395 -1.63 18.05 -3.10
C LEU A 395 -1.98 19.36 -2.39
N LYS A 396 -1.51 19.56 -1.15
CA LYS A 396 -1.69 20.83 -0.43
C LYS A 396 -0.92 21.99 -1.03
N SER A 397 0.15 21.73 -1.79
CA SER A 397 0.83 22.78 -2.56
C SER A 397 0.04 23.21 -3.78
N LEU A 398 -0.74 22.30 -4.39
CA LEU A 398 -1.63 22.61 -5.51
C LEU A 398 -2.88 23.37 -5.03
N ASP A 399 -3.55 22.89 -4.00
CA ASP A 399 -4.62 23.60 -3.30
C ASP A 399 -4.58 23.31 -1.79
N ARG A 400 -4.47 24.35 -0.99
CA ARG A 400 -4.45 24.26 0.48
C ARG A 400 -5.73 23.63 1.07
N LEU A 401 -6.83 23.67 0.33
CA LEU A 401 -8.12 23.12 0.72
C LEU A 401 -8.38 21.73 0.12
N TRP A 402 -7.39 21.14 -0.58
CA TRP A 402 -7.55 19.80 -1.14
C TRP A 402 -8.07 18.82 -0.05
N PRO A 403 -9.15 18.08 -0.29
CA PRO A 403 -9.72 17.17 0.70
C PRO A 403 -8.86 15.90 0.82
N VAL A 404 -7.75 16.00 1.55
CA VAL A 404 -6.84 14.87 1.82
C VAL A 404 -6.64 14.70 3.31
N GLU A 405 -6.85 13.47 3.80
CA GLU A 405 -6.58 13.03 5.17
C GLU A 405 -5.59 11.89 5.18
N VAL A 406 -4.77 11.84 6.23
CA VAL A 406 -3.77 10.79 6.42
C VAL A 406 -3.93 10.18 7.79
N ALA A 407 -4.15 8.88 7.84
CA ALA A 407 -4.17 8.08 9.05
C ALA A 407 -2.94 7.17 9.09
N VAL A 408 -2.21 7.15 10.19
CA VAL A 408 -1.04 6.28 10.36
C VAL A 408 -1.19 5.44 11.62
N ALA A 409 -0.96 4.12 11.51
CA ALA A 409 -1.22 3.17 12.58
C ALA A 409 -0.23 1.98 12.52
N ASP A 410 -0.36 0.99 13.40
CA ASP A 410 0.44 -0.25 13.34
C ASP A 410 -0.20 -1.25 12.35
N VAL A 411 -0.33 -0.84 11.09
CA VAL A 411 -0.99 -1.59 10.01
C VAL A 411 -0.10 -1.74 8.79
N GLY A 412 -0.43 -2.66 7.88
CA GLY A 412 0.26 -2.85 6.61
C GLY A 412 1.00 -4.19 6.48
N HIS A 413 2.15 -4.17 5.81
CA HIS A 413 2.93 -5.35 5.47
C HIS A 413 3.64 -6.00 6.66
N PRO A 414 4.25 -7.19 6.48
CA PRO A 414 4.97 -7.88 7.56
C PRO A 414 6.00 -6.99 8.28
N ARG A 415 5.92 -6.94 9.52
CA ARG A 415 6.34 -6.28 10.72
C ARG A 415 5.14 -5.62 11.41
N ALA A 416 4.17 -5.06 10.68
CA ALA A 416 2.95 -4.55 11.28
C ALA A 416 2.15 -5.64 12.01
N GLN A 417 1.55 -5.29 13.14
CA GLN A 417 0.72 -6.21 13.93
C GLN A 417 -0.71 -6.30 13.39
N ASN A 418 -1.16 -5.29 12.66
CA ASN A 418 -2.52 -5.20 12.13
C ASN A 418 -3.59 -5.46 13.21
N PRO A 419 -3.64 -4.66 14.32
CA PRO A 419 -4.61 -4.90 15.38
C PRO A 419 -6.05 -4.71 14.88
N ALA A 420 -6.97 -5.56 15.33
CA ALA A 420 -8.39 -5.45 14.98
C ALA A 420 -8.97 -4.11 15.43
N SER A 421 -8.64 -3.67 16.65
CA SER A 421 -9.09 -2.39 17.21
C SER A 421 -8.70 -1.18 16.34
N GLU A 422 -7.49 -1.17 15.80
CA GLU A 422 -7.05 -0.09 14.90
C GLU A 422 -7.75 -0.16 13.55
N TRP A 423 -7.87 -1.34 12.94
CA TRP A 423 -8.58 -1.50 11.68
C TRP A 423 -10.05 -1.11 11.78
N HIS A 424 -10.74 -1.47 12.87
CA HIS A 424 -12.12 -1.05 13.11
C HIS A 424 -12.21 0.48 13.17
N HIS A 425 -11.32 1.12 13.93
CA HIS A 425 -11.29 2.59 14.00
C HIS A 425 -11.02 3.24 12.64
N LEU A 426 -10.00 2.76 11.91
CA LEU A 426 -9.62 3.28 10.60
C LEU A 426 -10.74 3.14 9.57
N ASN A 427 -11.42 1.98 9.52
CA ASN A 427 -12.53 1.75 8.59
C ASN A 427 -13.75 2.62 8.91
N VAL A 428 -14.05 2.86 10.20
CA VAL A 428 -15.13 3.79 10.61
C VAL A 428 -14.82 5.22 10.16
N GLN A 429 -13.56 5.69 10.34
CA GLN A 429 -13.15 7.02 9.88
C GLN A 429 -13.21 7.12 8.35
N ALA A 430 -12.69 6.13 7.65
CA ALA A 430 -12.71 6.05 6.19
C ALA A 430 -14.14 6.03 5.64
N TRP A 431 -15.07 5.28 6.28
CA TRP A 431 -16.46 5.24 5.91
C TRP A 431 -17.15 6.60 6.11
N GLY A 432 -16.86 7.28 7.22
CA GLY A 432 -17.34 8.64 7.46
C GLY A 432 -16.92 9.61 6.37
N PHE A 433 -15.61 9.60 6.04
CA PHE A 433 -15.04 10.41 4.98
C PHE A 433 -15.65 10.09 3.61
N LEU A 434 -15.76 8.81 3.24
CA LEU A 434 -16.36 8.41 1.97
C LEU A 434 -17.79 8.93 1.82
N LYS A 435 -18.64 8.78 2.85
CA LYS A 435 -20.03 9.26 2.80
C LYS A 435 -20.14 10.76 2.58
N GLU A 436 -19.22 11.54 3.16
CA GLU A 436 -19.22 12.99 2.98
C GLU A 436 -18.78 13.40 1.58
N GLN A 437 -17.81 12.68 1.01
CA GLN A 437 -17.12 13.09 -0.21
C GLN A 437 -17.70 12.50 -1.49
N ILE A 438 -18.44 11.39 -1.43
CA ILE A 438 -18.92 10.67 -2.64
C ILE A 438 -19.89 11.50 -3.48
N HIS A 439 -20.58 12.46 -2.90
CA HIS A 439 -21.53 13.35 -3.59
C HIS A 439 -20.91 14.63 -4.15
N GLY A 440 -19.59 14.72 -4.18
CA GLY A 440 -18.85 15.89 -4.63
C GLY A 440 -18.02 16.52 -3.52
N SER A 441 -16.82 16.93 -3.88
CA SER A 441 -15.81 17.39 -2.93
C SER A 441 -16.31 18.56 -2.07
N HIS A 442 -16.43 18.30 -0.80
CA HIS A 442 -16.56 19.34 0.20
C HIS A 442 -15.16 19.70 0.69
N ARG A 443 -14.73 20.91 0.43
CA ARG A 443 -13.46 21.43 0.94
C ARG A 443 -13.51 21.48 2.46
N GLN A 444 -12.81 20.57 3.12
CA GLN A 444 -12.77 20.48 4.57
C GLN A 444 -11.42 20.92 5.13
N GLN A 445 -11.42 21.25 6.42
CA GLN A 445 -10.18 21.24 7.19
C GLN A 445 -9.70 19.79 7.27
N THR A 446 -8.54 19.55 6.68
CA THR A 446 -7.91 18.24 6.68
C THR A 446 -7.35 17.90 8.04
N GLU A 447 -7.31 16.63 8.34
CA GLU A 447 -6.74 16.06 9.53
C GLU A 447 -5.68 15.03 9.16
N ALA A 448 -4.57 15.05 9.89
CA ALA A 448 -3.68 13.93 9.99
C ALA A 448 -3.82 13.35 11.39
N PHE A 449 -3.94 12.03 11.51
CA PHE A 449 -3.95 11.40 12.82
C PHE A 449 -3.08 10.16 12.88
N SER A 450 -2.71 9.81 14.09
CA SER A 450 -1.78 8.73 14.36
C SER A 450 -2.25 7.89 15.54
N LEU A 451 -2.11 6.58 15.39
CA LEU A 451 -2.31 5.57 16.43
C LEU A 451 -0.95 4.93 16.78
N PRO A 452 -0.70 4.54 18.03
CA PRO A 452 0.61 4.06 18.46
C PRO A 452 0.88 2.62 18.07
N THR A 453 2.13 2.29 17.84
CA THR A 453 2.58 0.89 17.85
C THR A 453 2.58 0.34 19.28
N ILE A 454 1.82 -0.71 19.52
CA ILE A 454 1.67 -1.35 20.83
C ILE A 454 2.19 -2.78 20.78
N CYS A 455 3.21 -3.08 21.60
CA CYS A 455 3.81 -4.41 21.70
C CYS A 455 2.99 -5.31 22.62
N ALA A 456 1.79 -5.69 22.19
CA ALA A 456 0.95 -6.63 22.90
C ALA A 456 0.85 -7.96 22.14
N PRO A 457 0.65 -9.10 22.83
CA PRO A 457 0.32 -10.35 22.16
C PRO A 457 -0.96 -10.19 21.31
N LYS A 458 -0.99 -10.75 20.10
CA LYS A 458 -2.18 -10.70 19.22
C LYS A 458 -3.45 -11.23 19.93
N SER A 459 -3.29 -12.18 20.85
CA SER A 459 -4.39 -12.69 21.68
C SER A 459 -4.97 -11.71 22.70
N ALA A 460 -4.30 -10.58 22.92
CA ALA A 460 -4.70 -9.53 23.86
C ALA A 460 -5.27 -8.29 23.17
N ASP A 461 -5.56 -8.35 21.87
CA ASP A 461 -6.21 -7.28 21.11
C ASP A 461 -7.74 -7.38 21.27
N PRO A 462 -8.32 -6.68 22.25
CA PRO A 462 -9.76 -6.70 22.45
C PRO A 462 -10.42 -5.70 21.51
N GLU A 463 -11.48 -6.10 20.84
CA GLU A 463 -12.21 -5.35 19.82
C GLU A 463 -12.71 -3.96 20.24
N ASN A 464 -12.73 -3.64 21.53
CA ASN A 464 -13.36 -2.42 22.08
C ASN A 464 -12.48 -1.66 23.07
N VAL A 465 -11.16 -1.68 22.92
CA VAL A 465 -10.27 -0.88 23.78
C VAL A 465 -10.22 0.55 23.28
N PRO A 466 -10.27 1.52 24.19
CA PRO A 466 -9.97 2.91 23.84
C PRO A 466 -8.56 3.03 23.28
N ILE A 467 -8.45 3.64 22.09
CA ILE A 467 -7.19 3.80 21.37
C ILE A 467 -6.63 5.18 21.69
N GLN A 468 -5.33 5.25 21.92
CA GLN A 468 -4.62 6.52 22.05
C GLN A 468 -4.45 7.14 20.65
N ARG A 469 -4.94 8.36 20.46
CA ARG A 469 -4.87 9.06 19.18
C ARG A 469 -4.17 10.40 19.35
N LEU A 470 -3.26 10.70 18.43
CA LEU A 470 -2.72 12.04 18.20
C LEU A 470 -3.32 12.61 16.92
N THR A 471 -3.54 13.92 16.92
CA THR A 471 -4.10 14.62 15.75
C THR A 471 -3.28 15.86 15.42
N GLY A 472 -3.25 16.21 14.14
CA GLY A 472 -2.64 17.41 13.60
C GLY A 472 -3.40 17.88 12.35
N ARG A 473 -3.14 19.08 11.89
CA ARG A 473 -3.68 19.56 10.61
C ARG A 473 -2.90 19.02 9.42
N THR A 474 -1.64 18.71 9.67
CA THR A 474 -0.71 18.10 8.72
C THR A 474 0.02 16.93 9.38
N PRO A 475 0.66 16.05 8.64
CA PRO A 475 1.50 15.00 9.23
C PRO A 475 2.63 15.53 10.14
N GLU A 476 3.17 16.70 9.82
CA GLU A 476 4.23 17.33 10.63
C GLU A 476 3.68 17.83 11.98
N ASP A 477 2.42 18.26 12.03
CA ASP A 477 1.75 18.72 13.26
C ASP A 477 1.48 17.58 14.26
N LEU A 478 1.70 16.32 13.87
CA LEU A 478 1.64 15.18 14.80
C LEU A 478 2.72 15.28 15.88
N SER A 479 3.82 15.94 15.60
CA SER A 479 4.86 16.28 16.57
C SER A 479 4.81 17.76 16.97
N SER A 480 5.33 18.11 18.13
CA SER A 480 5.43 19.51 18.60
C SER A 480 6.81 19.87 19.14
N GLY A 481 7.73 18.91 19.16
CA GLY A 481 9.10 19.07 19.63
C GLY A 481 10.03 18.05 18.99
N THR A 482 11.30 18.10 19.36
CA THR A 482 12.33 17.16 18.92
C THR A 482 13.17 16.72 20.11
N LEU A 483 13.40 15.42 20.22
CA LEU A 483 14.41 14.86 21.12
C LEU A 483 15.66 14.60 20.29
N THR A 484 16.75 15.33 20.60
CA THR A 484 18.07 15.05 20.03
C THR A 484 18.82 14.11 20.95
N VAL A 485 19.38 13.05 20.40
CA VAL A 485 20.25 12.12 21.12
C VAL A 485 21.61 12.12 20.45
N ASP A 486 22.60 12.60 21.19
CA ASP A 486 23.97 12.72 20.73
C ASP A 486 24.79 11.50 21.14
N TYR A 487 25.51 10.91 20.17
CA TYR A 487 26.40 9.77 20.36
C TYR A 487 27.81 10.24 20.01
N GLU A 488 28.59 10.65 20.99
CA GLU A 488 29.93 11.24 20.83
C GLU A 488 31.03 10.21 20.59
N THR A 489 30.70 8.95 20.39
CA THR A 489 31.69 7.89 20.15
C THR A 489 31.96 7.78 18.65
N PRO A 490 33.23 7.81 18.22
CA PRO A 490 33.56 7.62 16.81
C PRO A 490 33.15 6.24 16.28
N GLY A 491 32.66 6.22 15.04
CA GLY A 491 32.28 5.01 14.34
C GLY A 491 33.25 4.63 13.23
N HIS A 492 33.40 3.31 13.00
CA HIS A 492 34.18 2.74 11.94
C HIS A 492 33.46 1.52 11.40
N LEU A 493 32.88 1.63 10.20
CA LEU A 493 32.03 0.61 9.60
C LEU A 493 32.73 0.00 8.38
N LEU A 494 32.78 -1.31 8.34
CA LEU A 494 33.31 -2.09 7.22
C LEU A 494 32.17 -2.71 6.42
N ASN A 495 32.26 -2.65 5.10
CA ASN A 495 31.41 -3.47 4.26
C ASN A 495 31.94 -4.91 4.25
N ARG A 496 31.15 -5.84 4.72
CA ARG A 496 31.48 -7.26 4.76
C ARG A 496 30.73 -7.96 3.65
N LYS A 497 31.44 -8.89 2.98
CA LYS A 497 30.79 -9.70 1.95
C LYS A 497 29.77 -10.65 2.57
N VAL A 498 28.54 -10.57 2.09
CA VAL A 498 27.50 -11.58 2.30
C VAL A 498 27.27 -12.25 0.94
N PRO A 499 27.23 -13.59 0.86
CA PRO A 499 26.91 -14.27 -0.38
C PRO A 499 25.60 -13.75 -0.97
N ALA A 500 25.56 -13.56 -2.29
CA ALA A 500 24.36 -13.14 -3.02
C ALA A 500 23.33 -14.28 -3.16
N ASP A 501 23.23 -15.13 -2.17
CA ASP A 501 22.25 -16.20 -2.07
C ASP A 501 21.15 -15.74 -1.10
N PRO A 502 19.89 -15.64 -1.54
CA PRO A 502 18.79 -15.16 -0.69
C PRO A 502 18.57 -15.99 0.58
N PHE A 503 19.14 -17.20 0.63
CA PHE A 503 19.09 -18.06 1.80
C PHE A 503 20.37 -18.04 2.65
N SER A 504 21.39 -17.27 2.24
CA SER A 504 22.62 -17.06 3.00
C SER A 504 22.54 -15.77 3.81
N PHE A 505 22.06 -15.87 5.03
CA PHE A 505 21.89 -14.73 5.95
C PHE A 505 23.21 -14.25 6.52
N ASP A 506 23.31 -12.93 6.81
CA ASP A 506 24.46 -12.40 7.56
C ASP A 506 24.33 -12.79 9.04
N LEU A 507 25.09 -13.79 9.44
CA LEU A 507 25.13 -14.28 10.82
C LEU A 507 26.10 -13.50 11.72
N ALA A 508 26.89 -12.57 11.16
CA ALA A 508 27.83 -11.77 11.96
C ALA A 508 27.11 -10.67 12.77
N ASP A 509 25.93 -10.25 12.32
CA ASP A 509 24.99 -9.49 13.12
C ASP A 509 23.66 -10.28 13.20
N PRO A 510 23.39 -10.95 14.33
CA PRO A 510 22.22 -11.80 14.45
C PRO A 510 20.88 -11.01 14.39
N ASP A 511 20.92 -9.69 14.61
CA ASP A 511 19.75 -8.84 14.48
C ASP A 511 19.33 -8.61 13.01
N ASN A 512 20.21 -8.85 12.03
CA ASN A 512 19.86 -8.69 10.62
C ASN A 512 18.66 -9.58 10.21
N LEU A 513 18.75 -10.88 10.48
CA LEU A 513 17.62 -11.79 10.21
C LEU A 513 16.46 -11.57 11.19
N LYS A 514 16.78 -11.30 12.47
CA LYS A 514 15.76 -11.10 13.52
C LYS A 514 14.84 -9.93 13.20
N THR A 515 15.37 -8.88 12.59
CA THR A 515 14.62 -7.67 12.26
C THR A 515 14.09 -7.66 10.84
N ASP A 516 14.45 -8.64 10.01
CA ASP A 516 13.96 -8.68 8.63
C ASP A 516 12.43 -8.81 8.59
N PRO A 517 11.73 -7.95 7.82
CA PRO A 517 10.29 -7.95 7.81
C PRO A 517 9.67 -9.13 7.05
N ALA A 518 10.29 -9.59 5.96
CA ALA A 518 9.76 -10.66 5.12
C ALA A 518 10.20 -12.04 5.61
N PHE A 519 11.49 -12.39 5.51
CA PHE A 519 12.00 -13.69 5.93
C PHE A 519 11.98 -13.87 7.45
N GLY A 520 12.33 -12.81 8.20
CA GLY A 520 12.27 -12.83 9.66
C GLY A 520 10.85 -13.06 10.18
N SER A 521 9.83 -12.54 9.49
CA SER A 521 8.42 -12.80 9.82
C SER A 521 8.04 -14.26 9.58
N ALA A 522 8.45 -14.84 8.45
CA ALA A 522 8.16 -16.23 8.13
C ALA A 522 8.76 -17.21 9.14
N ILE A 523 9.97 -16.89 9.68
CA ILE A 523 10.69 -17.76 10.61
C ILE A 523 10.29 -17.49 12.08
N LEU A 524 10.09 -16.20 12.44
CA LEU A 524 9.99 -15.74 13.83
C LEU A 524 8.58 -15.26 14.23
N GLY A 525 7.64 -15.31 13.30
CA GLY A 525 6.28 -14.81 13.47
C GLY A 525 6.15 -13.30 13.28
N PHE A 526 4.93 -12.86 13.03
CA PHE A 526 4.59 -11.45 12.83
C PHE A 526 4.62 -10.69 14.15
N SER A 527 5.40 -9.62 14.22
CA SER A 527 5.36 -8.65 15.32
C SER A 527 6.13 -7.37 14.93
N ALA A 528 5.55 -6.20 15.16
CA ALA A 528 6.25 -4.93 15.11
C ALA A 528 7.39 -4.87 16.15
N CYS A 529 7.24 -5.61 17.21
CA CYS A 529 8.10 -5.62 18.39
C CYS A 529 9.23 -6.63 18.25
N ARG A 530 10.12 -6.40 17.29
CA ARG A 530 11.33 -7.20 17.13
C ARG A 530 12.28 -6.95 18.28
N GLN A 531 12.58 -7.99 19.05
CA GLN A 531 13.55 -7.91 20.13
C GLN A 531 14.96 -8.18 19.60
N SER A 532 15.92 -7.31 19.98
CA SER A 532 17.34 -7.52 19.70
C SER A 532 17.85 -8.76 20.44
N ILE A 533 18.66 -9.57 19.78
CA ILE A 533 19.39 -10.70 20.34
C ILE A 533 20.91 -10.49 20.31
N ALA A 534 21.35 -9.38 19.69
CA ALA A 534 22.75 -9.03 19.63
C ALA A 534 23.19 -8.29 20.92
N PRO A 535 24.46 -8.44 21.34
CA PRO A 535 25.00 -7.66 22.44
C PRO A 535 24.87 -6.14 22.18
N ALA A 536 24.55 -5.37 23.22
CA ALA A 536 24.49 -3.91 23.13
C ALA A 536 25.89 -3.25 23.12
N THR A 537 26.82 -3.83 22.36
CA THR A 537 28.22 -3.36 22.22
C THR A 537 28.58 -3.28 20.76
N ALA A 538 29.37 -2.27 20.41
CA ALA A 538 29.92 -2.15 19.05
C ALA A 538 30.78 -3.37 18.68
N SER A 539 30.77 -3.70 17.38
CA SER A 539 31.62 -4.74 16.78
C SER A 539 32.22 -4.21 15.49
N SER A 540 33.09 -4.99 14.82
CA SER A 540 33.56 -4.63 13.48
C SER A 540 32.45 -4.60 12.42
N ALA A 541 31.31 -5.18 12.74
CA ALA A 541 30.14 -5.25 11.87
C ALA A 541 29.15 -4.10 12.11
N ARG A 542 29.16 -3.53 13.30
CA ARG A 542 28.11 -2.62 13.74
C ARG A 542 28.65 -1.59 14.74
N TYR A 543 28.38 -0.33 14.49
CA TYR A 543 28.43 0.71 15.50
C TYR A 543 27.22 0.58 16.43
N THR A 544 27.42 0.83 17.71
CA THR A 544 26.33 0.87 18.69
C THR A 544 26.54 2.06 19.62
N GLY A 545 25.62 3.01 19.56
CA GLY A 545 25.52 4.12 20.50
C GLY A 545 24.38 3.89 21.50
N MET A 546 24.56 4.34 22.75
CA MET A 546 23.56 4.23 23.81
C MET A 546 23.36 5.59 24.47
N SER A 547 22.11 6.05 24.58
CA SER A 547 21.78 7.30 25.25
C SER A 547 21.93 7.21 26.78
N GLU A 548 21.88 8.35 27.45
CA GLU A 548 21.53 8.40 28.87
C GLU A 548 20.09 7.87 29.08
N GLN A 549 19.76 7.56 30.33
CA GLN A 549 18.39 7.19 30.68
C GLN A 549 17.45 8.39 30.55
N LEU A 550 16.28 8.15 30.00
CA LEU A 550 15.23 9.16 29.91
C LEU A 550 14.71 9.53 31.29
N ASP A 551 14.65 10.80 31.56
CA ASP A 551 14.19 11.38 32.84
C ASP A 551 12.68 11.34 33.01
N ARG A 552 11.95 11.29 31.88
CA ARG A 552 10.48 11.25 31.80
C ARG A 552 10.02 10.56 30.52
N PRO A 553 8.77 10.11 30.46
CA PRO A 553 8.21 9.56 29.23
C PRO A 553 8.19 10.59 28.09
N ARG A 554 8.38 10.10 26.86
CA ARG A 554 8.26 10.87 25.62
C ARG A 554 7.45 10.06 24.62
N ILE A 555 6.64 10.72 23.82
CA ILE A 555 6.05 10.11 22.65
C ILE A 555 6.90 10.51 21.45
N TYR A 556 7.61 9.55 20.88
CA TYR A 556 8.17 9.69 19.54
C TYR A 556 7.03 9.55 18.54
N VAL A 557 6.86 10.52 17.62
CA VAL A 557 5.85 10.46 16.56
C VAL A 557 6.31 11.22 15.32
N GLY A 558 6.34 10.55 14.19
CA GLY A 558 6.74 11.14 12.91
C GLY A 558 7.96 10.47 12.27
N LEU A 559 8.51 11.11 11.23
CA LEU A 559 9.70 10.66 10.53
C LEU A 559 10.96 11.17 11.23
N ALA A 560 11.81 10.25 11.68
CA ALA A 560 13.08 10.55 12.30
C ALA A 560 14.24 10.51 11.29
N HIS A 561 15.40 11.00 11.69
CA HIS A 561 16.63 10.87 10.90
C HIS A 561 17.88 10.86 11.80
N VAL A 562 18.98 10.40 11.20
CA VAL A 562 20.31 10.48 11.82
C VAL A 562 21.17 11.45 11.02
N ASP A 563 21.64 12.50 11.66
CA ASP A 563 22.63 13.41 11.07
C ASP A 563 24.04 12.87 11.31
N LEU A 564 24.82 12.78 10.25
CA LEU A 564 26.21 12.32 10.27
C LEU A 564 27.10 13.20 9.40
N THR A 565 28.30 13.47 9.90
CA THR A 565 29.46 13.80 9.04
C THR A 565 30.36 12.58 8.91
N TYR A 566 30.70 12.18 7.69
CA TYR A 566 31.44 10.95 7.46
C TYR A 566 32.51 11.12 6.39
N THR A 567 33.43 10.17 6.35
CA THR A 567 34.32 9.93 5.21
C THR A 567 34.12 8.52 4.69
N LEU A 568 34.13 8.38 3.36
CA LEU A 568 34.15 7.09 2.69
C LEU A 568 35.55 6.85 2.12
N ALA A 569 36.13 5.71 2.39
CA ALA A 569 37.41 5.31 1.85
C ALA A 569 37.37 3.87 1.28
N GLY A 570 38.26 3.57 0.37
CA GLY A 570 38.42 2.25 -0.24
C GLY A 570 37.37 1.87 -1.27
N ALA A 571 36.36 2.68 -1.50
CA ALA A 571 35.31 2.45 -2.47
C ALA A 571 34.61 3.75 -2.86
N ASN A 572 33.85 3.70 -3.96
CA ASN A 572 33.04 4.81 -4.42
C ASN A 572 31.54 4.66 -4.05
N THR A 573 31.17 3.49 -3.55
CA THR A 573 29.80 3.19 -3.16
C THR A 573 29.78 2.51 -1.79
N ALA A 574 28.74 2.79 -1.03
CA ALA A 574 28.48 2.17 0.26
C ALA A 574 26.99 2.20 0.58
N THR A 575 26.56 1.32 1.46
CA THR A 575 25.23 1.37 2.07
C THR A 575 25.39 1.70 3.54
N LEU A 576 24.53 2.58 4.06
CA LEU A 576 24.47 2.89 5.48
C LEU A 576 23.06 2.62 5.99
N ASN A 577 22.93 1.71 6.95
CA ASN A 577 21.66 1.33 7.54
C ASN A 577 21.65 1.70 9.01
N ALA A 578 20.49 2.12 9.51
CA ALA A 578 20.27 2.47 10.90
C ALA A 578 19.11 1.66 11.49
N ARG A 579 19.25 1.29 12.76
CA ARG A 579 18.20 0.73 13.62
C ARG A 579 18.15 1.48 14.93
N VAL A 580 16.96 1.90 15.34
CA VAL A 580 16.71 2.57 16.62
C VAL A 580 15.95 1.62 17.54
N TRP A 581 16.44 1.48 18.75
CA TRP A 581 15.91 0.55 19.73
C TRP A 581 15.49 1.29 21.00
N ASP A 582 14.36 0.92 21.56
CA ASP A 582 13.95 1.26 22.92
C ASP A 582 14.49 0.18 23.87
N VAL A 583 15.35 0.58 24.80
CA VAL A 583 16.02 -0.34 25.72
C VAL A 583 15.48 -0.12 27.12
N ALA A 584 14.76 -1.12 27.61
CA ALA A 584 14.20 -1.12 28.96
C ALA A 584 15.29 -1.32 30.03
N PRO A 585 15.02 -0.98 31.31
CA PRO A 585 15.98 -1.13 32.39
C PRO A 585 16.49 -2.57 32.63
N ASP A 586 15.74 -3.57 32.22
CA ASP A 586 16.14 -4.98 32.28
C ASP A 586 17.06 -5.43 31.13
N GLY A 587 17.34 -4.51 30.19
CA GLY A 587 18.16 -4.77 29.00
C GLY A 587 17.39 -5.26 27.79
N THR A 588 16.07 -5.47 27.89
CA THR A 588 15.23 -5.77 26.72
C THR A 588 15.26 -4.62 25.75
N ALA A 589 15.62 -4.87 24.48
CA ALA A 589 15.68 -3.87 23.42
C ALA A 589 14.67 -4.21 22.32
N LEU A 590 13.74 -3.28 22.05
CA LEU A 590 12.71 -3.42 21.02
C LEU A 590 12.96 -2.47 19.86
N LEU A 591 12.82 -2.98 18.63
CA LEU A 591 12.99 -2.16 17.43
C LEU A 591 11.87 -1.13 17.31
N VAL A 592 12.25 0.14 17.33
CA VAL A 592 11.33 1.27 17.17
C VAL A 592 11.18 1.65 15.71
N THR A 593 12.29 1.92 15.03
CA THR A 593 12.32 2.30 13.64
C THR A 593 13.66 1.94 12.99
N ARG A 594 13.71 1.98 11.67
CA ARG A 594 14.90 1.72 10.88
C ARG A 594 14.95 2.60 9.64
N GLY A 595 16.07 2.61 8.96
CA GLY A 595 16.24 3.30 7.70
C GLY A 595 17.50 2.88 6.98
N THR A 596 17.64 3.31 5.72
CA THR A 596 18.78 3.02 4.87
C THR A 596 19.12 4.22 4.02
N TYR A 597 20.38 4.32 3.62
CA TYR A 597 20.87 5.34 2.69
C TYR A 597 21.95 4.76 1.82
N ARG A 598 21.91 5.06 0.53
CA ARG A 598 22.93 4.66 -0.41
C ARG A 598 23.85 5.82 -0.76
N ILE A 599 25.13 5.61 -0.58
CA ILE A 599 26.21 6.54 -0.96
C ILE A 599 26.78 6.07 -2.29
N ASP A 600 26.78 6.92 -3.30
CA ASP A 600 27.38 6.65 -4.61
C ASP A 600 28.21 7.83 -5.07
N ALA A 601 29.25 7.58 -5.78
CA ALA A 601 30.08 8.39 -6.63
C ALA A 601 31.53 8.54 -6.19
N PRO A 602 32.45 8.52 -7.15
CA PRO A 602 33.91 8.60 -6.89
C PRO A 602 34.33 9.93 -6.23
N ARG A 603 33.54 10.99 -6.43
CA ARG A 603 33.82 12.32 -5.87
C ARG A 603 33.77 12.40 -4.34
N TYR A 604 33.33 11.35 -3.68
CA TYR A 604 33.25 11.33 -2.20
C TYR A 604 34.38 10.57 -1.52
N ASP A 605 35.23 9.89 -2.29
CA ASP A 605 36.31 9.09 -1.72
C ASP A 605 37.30 10.01 -0.97
N GLY A 606 37.47 9.75 0.34
CA GLY A 606 38.33 10.49 1.24
C GLY A 606 37.87 11.91 1.61
N LEU A 607 36.76 12.38 1.11
CA LEU A 607 36.21 13.69 1.47
C LEU A 607 35.24 13.59 2.64
N VAL A 608 35.21 14.64 3.48
CA VAL A 608 34.19 14.78 4.54
C VAL A 608 32.88 15.19 3.90
N GLN A 609 31.84 14.41 4.16
CA GLN A 609 30.49 14.64 3.68
C GLN A 609 29.52 14.68 4.85
N ALA A 610 28.37 15.34 4.68
CA ALA A 610 27.27 15.33 5.63
C ALA A 610 26.05 14.65 4.99
N ILE A 611 25.38 13.82 5.75
CA ILE A 611 24.09 13.22 5.35
C ILE A 611 23.07 13.35 6.46
N LYS A 612 21.82 13.38 6.05
CA LYS A 612 20.65 13.19 6.88
C LYS A 612 20.07 11.82 6.47
N LEU A 613 20.38 10.77 7.25
CA LEU A 613 19.91 9.41 7.00
C LEU A 613 18.46 9.28 7.47
N PRO A 614 17.49 9.11 6.57
CA PRO A 614 16.09 9.08 6.94
C PRO A 614 15.69 7.73 7.54
N LEU A 615 14.77 7.78 8.51
CA LEU A 615 14.17 6.62 9.14
C LEU A 615 12.68 6.53 8.76
N PHE A 616 12.10 5.34 8.80
CA PHE A 616 10.73 5.10 8.33
C PHE A 616 9.63 5.68 9.24
N GLY A 617 9.99 6.14 10.44
CA GLY A 617 9.05 6.73 11.38
C GLY A 617 8.43 5.74 12.34
N ASN A 618 7.72 6.28 13.35
CA ASN A 618 6.83 5.52 14.24
C ASN A 618 5.99 6.49 15.10
N GLN A 619 4.98 5.96 15.80
CA GLN A 619 4.46 6.52 17.06
C GLN A 619 4.74 5.50 18.17
N TRP A 620 5.63 5.87 19.08
CA TRP A 620 6.14 4.98 20.12
C TRP A 620 6.29 5.71 21.45
N THR A 621 5.85 5.09 22.54
CA THR A 621 6.08 5.63 23.88
C THR A 621 7.45 5.19 24.38
N LEU A 622 8.33 6.15 24.57
CA LEU A 622 9.62 5.99 25.23
C LEU A 622 9.44 6.25 26.73
N GLU A 623 9.57 5.23 27.56
CA GLU A 623 9.27 5.32 28.99
C GLU A 623 10.42 5.95 29.79
N ALA A 624 10.10 6.50 30.98
CA ALA A 624 11.11 6.96 31.92
C ALA A 624 12.03 5.80 32.36
N GLY A 625 13.33 6.06 32.46
CA GLY A 625 14.33 5.04 32.80
C GLY A 625 14.78 4.17 31.63
N HIS A 626 14.10 4.22 30.47
CA HIS A 626 14.57 3.59 29.25
C HIS A 626 15.76 4.35 28.63
N ARG A 627 16.47 3.70 27.70
CA ARG A 627 17.56 4.27 26.91
C ARG A 627 17.26 4.08 25.43
N ILE A 628 17.83 4.95 24.61
CA ILE A 628 17.73 4.85 23.16
C ILE A 628 19.06 4.33 22.62
N ARG A 629 19.02 3.17 21.96
CA ARG A 629 20.18 2.59 21.28
C ARG A 629 20.07 2.88 19.78
N LEU A 630 21.17 3.37 19.21
CA LEU A 630 21.36 3.53 17.77
C LEU A 630 22.39 2.52 17.28
N ASP A 631 22.00 1.66 16.35
CA ASP A 631 22.92 0.81 15.60
C ASP A 631 23.08 1.34 14.19
N LEU A 632 24.34 1.44 13.70
CA LEU A 632 24.68 1.74 12.31
C LEU A 632 25.51 0.59 11.72
N THR A 633 25.24 0.23 10.47
CA THR A 633 25.93 -0.86 9.76
C THR A 633 25.96 -0.61 8.25
N GLN A 634 26.96 -1.13 7.55
CA GLN A 634 26.94 -1.20 6.09
C GLN A 634 26.16 -2.41 5.56
N VAL A 635 25.91 -3.41 6.41
CA VAL A 635 25.25 -4.66 6.01
C VAL A 635 24.04 -4.92 6.90
N ASP A 636 22.85 -4.81 6.34
CA ASP A 636 21.57 -5.18 6.97
C ASP A 636 20.81 -6.17 6.06
N TYR A 637 21.57 -7.21 5.62
CA TYR A 637 21.05 -8.26 4.75
C TYR A 637 20.38 -9.37 5.59
N PRO A 638 19.18 -9.87 5.23
CA PRO A 638 18.55 -9.76 3.89
C PRO A 638 17.59 -8.59 3.72
N THR A 639 17.36 -7.73 4.70
CA THR A 639 16.39 -6.63 4.54
C THR A 639 16.79 -5.69 3.42
N PHE A 640 18.04 -5.21 3.46
CA PHE A 640 18.58 -4.29 2.46
C PHE A 640 19.75 -4.93 1.71
N LEU A 641 19.75 -4.74 0.40
CA LEU A 641 20.88 -5.20 -0.43
C LEU A 641 22.12 -4.36 -0.10
N GLN A 642 23.20 -5.03 0.27
CA GLN A 642 24.48 -4.37 0.49
C GLN A 642 25.11 -3.89 -0.81
N SER A 643 25.99 -2.88 -0.73
CA SER A 643 26.85 -2.51 -1.86
C SER A 643 27.85 -3.64 -2.21
N ASN A 644 28.17 -3.77 -3.50
CA ASN A 644 29.19 -4.70 -3.99
C ASN A 644 30.63 -4.29 -3.65
N SER A 645 30.83 -3.10 -3.08
CA SER A 645 32.16 -2.53 -2.77
C SER A 645 32.72 -3.10 -1.47
N GLU A 646 33.31 -4.28 -1.52
CA GLU A 646 33.82 -5.03 -0.36
C GLU A 646 34.86 -4.27 0.49
N SER A 647 35.53 -3.30 -0.08
CA SER A 647 36.56 -2.49 0.61
C SER A 647 36.05 -1.18 1.18
N ALA A 648 34.75 -0.91 1.11
CA ALA A 648 34.18 0.32 1.61
C ALA A 648 34.34 0.45 3.14
N VAL A 649 34.89 1.57 3.55
CA VAL A 649 35.04 1.94 4.98
C VAL A 649 34.40 3.29 5.19
N ILE A 650 33.38 3.34 6.06
CA ILE A 650 32.77 4.58 6.52
C ILE A 650 33.27 4.91 7.92
N THR A 651 33.81 6.13 8.11
CA THR A 651 34.20 6.64 9.43
C THR A 651 33.49 7.93 9.72
N PHE A 652 33.10 8.12 10.98
CA PHE A 652 32.43 9.33 11.47
C PHE A 652 32.84 9.62 12.92
N PRO A 653 32.92 10.91 13.34
CA PRO A 653 33.29 11.28 14.68
C PRO A 653 32.18 11.06 15.71
N ASP A 654 30.95 11.29 15.31
CA ASP A 654 29.73 11.29 16.12
C ASP A 654 28.50 10.99 15.26
N ALA A 655 27.36 10.80 15.91
CA ALA A 655 26.06 10.64 15.28
C ALA A 655 24.98 11.34 16.11
N HIS A 656 24.05 12.02 15.44
CA HIS A 656 22.96 12.74 16.09
C HIS A 656 21.62 12.17 15.61
N LEU A 657 20.88 11.55 16.53
CA LEU A 657 19.54 11.02 16.25
C LEU A 657 18.50 12.09 16.58
N MET A 658 17.69 12.45 15.59
CA MET A 658 16.62 13.44 15.69
C MET A 658 15.27 12.74 15.69
N LEU A 659 14.61 12.70 16.85
CA LEU A 659 13.28 12.09 17.01
C LEU A 659 12.22 13.19 17.18
N PRO A 660 11.28 13.36 16.26
CA PRO A 660 10.11 14.21 16.49
C PRO A 660 9.30 13.68 17.68
N THR A 661 8.88 14.58 18.57
CA THR A 661 8.22 14.17 19.81
C THR A 661 6.96 14.95 20.11
N ARG A 662 6.12 14.37 20.96
CA ARG A 662 4.95 14.97 21.58
C ARG A 662 4.92 14.68 23.08
N GLU A 663 4.27 15.53 23.86
CA GLU A 663 4.06 15.28 25.28
C GLU A 663 2.95 14.25 25.50
N ALA A 664 3.08 13.40 26.51
CA ALA A 664 2.11 12.34 26.79
C ALA A 664 0.71 12.87 27.15
N THR A 665 0.62 14.11 27.60
CA THR A 665 -0.65 14.79 27.90
C THR A 665 -1.49 15.13 26.67
N ASP A 666 -0.91 15.08 25.48
CA ASP A 666 -1.57 15.42 24.22
C ASP A 666 -2.36 14.25 23.62
N LEU A 667 -2.22 13.06 24.20
CA LEU A 667 -2.97 11.88 23.75
C LEU A 667 -4.47 12.02 24.04
N THR A 668 -5.28 11.76 23.04
CA THR A 668 -6.72 11.64 23.16
C THR A 668 -7.12 10.17 23.16
N MET A 669 -7.96 9.77 24.12
CA MET A 669 -8.55 8.42 24.12
C MET A 669 -9.79 8.44 23.25
N VAL A 670 -9.79 7.68 22.18
CA VAL A 670 -10.96 7.50 21.32
C VAL A 670 -11.54 6.11 21.55
N GLY A 671 -12.83 6.04 21.84
CA GLY A 671 -13.55 4.76 21.86
C GLY A 671 -13.67 4.19 20.45
N ALA A 672 -13.69 2.87 20.31
CA ALA A 672 -14.22 2.26 19.10
C ALA A 672 -15.70 2.64 19.01
N ALA A 673 -16.01 3.72 18.33
CA ALA A 673 -17.40 4.07 18.05
C ALA A 673 -17.91 3.05 17.02
N LEU A 674 -18.73 2.11 17.48
CA LEU A 674 -19.55 1.33 16.57
C LEU A 674 -20.53 2.27 15.88
N PRO A 675 -20.70 2.22 14.56
CA PRO A 675 -21.71 2.98 13.85
C PRO A 675 -23.11 2.60 14.25
#